data_a9e869f215d6be50a914700fa74c38bf
#
_entry.id   a9e869f215d6be50a914700fa74c38bf
#
_cell.length_a   1.000
_cell.length_b   1.000
_cell.length_c   1.000
_cell.angle_alpha   90.00
_cell.angle_beta   90.00
_cell.angle_gamma   90.00
#
_symmetry.space_group_name_H-M   'P 1'
#
loop_
_entity.id
_entity.type
_entity.pdbx_description
1 polymer ?
#
loop_
_entity_poly.entity_id
_entity_poly.type
_entity_poly.pdbx_seq_one_letter_code
_entity_poly.pdbx_strand_id
1 'polypeptide(L)'
;MQFNIKLQNDFKNNIRREWALTNGLGGYAGGSVTGAINRTHQGYLIASLHAPVQRYVCFSKTNEKIVTGSHTYDLSSDQFKGGCHTDGIQYIREFTYDGTICFTYEAGDITIKKHIALAQGKNLAAVAYEVQNKGEAAKLLITPLMNFREHSESSTVDSLKFEVQKQEHGFTLIPKAQDDHCIRIAFSGGELIERDDKYICDLEAQTEVDNEVPGLDCAFCPYDVSVDIPAGASMHFSIMCDIVPLEACNGNAGSAFAKHLVSDNESAFEILRAQLDYTDELIKRSGFIDDFAVKLTVAANQFIAHRQSTGYDTVLAGLPWFTDWGRDTMISYTGLTLCTGRFEKAHDILLTFAKYCKDGLIPNMFPDSGLKPLYNTVDASLWYFYAVYKYLEYVNTPDAYEFIKKDIYPCLKDIISTYKKGTDFSIYMDTDGLIHAGSGLDQVTWMDVRVGDWVATPRHGKPVEINALWYNALCTMDMLQAKFGDNDDSYRQLASLVKTSFNKRFWNENTGCLYDVVDEDDDTIRPNQIYAVSLPFTMLDKEREKAIVDTVMDKLYVGCGLRSLDPDHKDYHPIYIGSLSKRDHAYHQGTAWGFLLGGFISAYVKVNGRTKATALCADKLLDPVREHLLNNCIGSICEIFDGDAPHNGRGCYAQAWSVGEVLRCYCEDVLPMLPQAHS
;
A
#
# COMPACT_ATOMS: atom_id res chain seq x y z
N MET A 1 19.35 -4.52 0.75
CA MET A 1 18.11 -5.19 0.27
C MET A 1 18.11 -5.20 -1.24
N GLN A 2 17.84 -6.34 -1.89
CA GLN A 2 17.80 -6.41 -3.36
C GLN A 2 16.90 -7.55 -3.81
N PHE A 3 16.05 -7.27 -4.82
CA PHE A 3 15.32 -8.27 -5.57
C PHE A 3 15.91 -8.33 -6.97
N ASN A 4 16.39 -9.50 -7.38
CA ASN A 4 16.92 -9.74 -8.72
C ASN A 4 16.07 -10.81 -9.40
N ILE A 5 15.41 -10.45 -10.48
CA ILE A 5 14.50 -11.32 -11.19
C ILE A 5 15.01 -11.50 -12.61
N LYS A 6 15.45 -12.72 -12.93
CA LYS A 6 15.73 -13.12 -14.30
C LYS A 6 14.40 -13.41 -15.00
N LEU A 7 14.13 -12.68 -16.05
CA LEU A 7 12.90 -12.84 -16.80
C LEU A 7 13.06 -13.89 -17.90
N GLN A 8 12.05 -14.76 -18.00
CA GLN A 8 11.84 -15.59 -19.17
C GLN A 8 10.93 -14.83 -20.15
N ASN A 9 11.00 -15.14 -21.43
CA ASN A 9 10.13 -14.55 -22.44
C ASN A 9 8.70 -15.11 -22.33
N ASP A 10 8.01 -14.72 -21.26
CA ASP A 10 6.63 -15.07 -20.93
C ASP A 10 5.88 -13.79 -20.50
N PHE A 11 5.37 -13.09 -21.51
CA PHE A 11 4.67 -11.82 -21.29
C PHE A 11 3.45 -11.99 -20.39
N LYS A 12 2.62 -13.02 -20.64
CA LYS A 12 1.33 -13.21 -19.96
C LYS A 12 1.46 -13.41 -18.43
N ASN A 13 2.48 -14.15 -18.01
CA ASN A 13 2.72 -14.38 -16.59
C ASN A 13 3.47 -13.20 -15.94
N ASN A 14 4.41 -12.60 -16.67
CA ASN A 14 5.22 -11.51 -16.13
C ASN A 14 4.51 -10.15 -16.08
N ILE A 15 3.50 -9.89 -16.92
CA ILE A 15 2.77 -8.61 -16.87
C ILE A 15 2.06 -8.37 -15.54
N ARG A 16 1.67 -9.45 -14.82
CA ARG A 16 1.03 -9.39 -13.51
C ARG A 16 2.02 -9.23 -12.34
N ARG A 17 3.31 -9.25 -12.60
CA ARG A 17 4.36 -8.97 -11.62
C ARG A 17 4.67 -7.49 -11.65
N GLU A 18 4.21 -6.80 -10.63
CA GLU A 18 4.18 -5.35 -10.56
C GLU A 18 5.27 -4.82 -9.62
N TRP A 19 5.56 -3.54 -9.71
CA TRP A 19 6.46 -2.82 -8.82
C TRP A 19 5.91 -1.44 -8.50
N ALA A 20 6.30 -0.88 -7.36
CA ALA A 20 5.96 0.48 -6.95
C ALA A 20 7.12 1.19 -6.27
N LEU A 21 7.23 2.50 -6.51
CA LEU A 21 8.05 3.46 -5.77
C LEU A 21 7.16 4.59 -5.30
N THR A 22 7.48 5.22 -4.16
CA THR A 22 6.71 6.35 -3.62
C THR A 22 7.61 7.53 -3.29
N ASN A 23 7.03 8.73 -3.31
CA ASN A 23 7.77 9.98 -3.07
C ASN A 23 7.51 10.62 -1.69
N GLY A 24 6.74 9.97 -0.81
CA GLY A 24 6.36 10.51 0.51
C GLY A 24 5.33 11.64 0.49
N LEU A 25 4.78 12.00 -0.68
CA LEU A 25 3.69 12.98 -0.84
C LEU A 25 2.36 12.34 -1.28
N GLY A 26 2.28 11.01 -1.35
CA GLY A 26 1.15 10.29 -1.94
C GLY A 26 1.28 10.09 -3.46
N GLY A 27 2.26 10.72 -4.10
CA GLY A 27 2.66 10.41 -5.47
C GLY A 27 3.49 9.13 -5.54
N TYR A 28 3.43 8.44 -6.67
CA TYR A 28 4.11 7.16 -6.84
C TYR A 28 4.48 6.89 -8.30
N ALA A 29 5.32 5.89 -8.52
CA ALA A 29 5.55 5.26 -9.81
C ALA A 29 5.22 3.78 -9.71
N GLY A 30 4.72 3.20 -10.79
CA GLY A 30 4.42 1.78 -10.86
C GLY A 30 4.34 1.27 -12.29
N GLY A 31 4.54 -0.02 -12.44
CA GLY A 31 4.51 -0.73 -13.72
C GLY A 31 4.68 -2.22 -13.52
N SER A 32 4.80 -2.97 -14.61
CA SER A 32 5.11 -4.39 -14.57
C SER A 32 6.59 -4.66 -14.82
N VAL A 33 7.06 -5.84 -14.44
CA VAL A 33 8.45 -6.27 -14.75
C VAL A 33 8.70 -6.50 -16.25
N THR A 34 7.65 -6.50 -17.06
CA THR A 34 7.78 -6.54 -18.54
C THR A 34 8.05 -5.17 -19.14
N GLY A 35 7.89 -4.08 -18.38
CA GLY A 35 7.90 -2.71 -18.87
C GLY A 35 6.54 -2.24 -19.44
N ALA A 36 5.53 -3.12 -19.51
CA ALA A 36 4.18 -2.76 -19.91
C ALA A 36 3.38 -2.18 -18.72
N ILE A 37 2.39 -1.35 -19.02
CA ILE A 37 1.39 -0.90 -18.06
C ILE A 37 0.36 -2.01 -17.88
N ASN A 38 0.13 -2.43 -16.64
CA ASN A 38 -0.80 -3.50 -16.28
C ASN A 38 -2.11 -2.99 -15.65
N ARG A 39 -2.12 -1.74 -15.18
CA ARG A 39 -3.28 -1.05 -14.60
C ARG A 39 -3.35 0.38 -15.11
N THR A 40 -4.55 0.94 -15.22
CA THR A 40 -4.73 2.37 -15.52
C THR A 40 -4.00 3.27 -14.53
N HIS A 41 -3.86 2.82 -13.30
CA HIS A 41 -3.22 3.49 -12.17
C HIS A 41 -1.67 3.45 -12.18
N GLN A 42 -1.03 3.07 -13.27
CA GLN A 42 0.43 2.94 -13.35
C GLN A 42 1.05 4.00 -14.26
N GLY A 43 2.31 4.30 -13.99
CA GLY A 43 3.14 5.23 -14.74
C GLY A 43 4.44 5.53 -14.00
N TYR A 44 5.35 6.26 -14.63
CA TYR A 44 6.61 6.67 -14.01
C TYR A 44 6.48 7.92 -13.14
N LEU A 45 5.43 8.73 -13.35
CA LEU A 45 5.03 9.80 -12.46
C LEU A 45 3.51 9.87 -12.33
N ILE A 46 3.00 9.37 -11.22
CA ILE A 46 1.68 9.66 -10.72
C ILE A 46 1.87 10.71 -9.61
N ALA A 47 1.54 11.95 -9.91
CA ALA A 47 1.76 13.07 -9.01
C ALA A 47 0.59 13.25 -8.05
N SER A 48 0.85 13.59 -6.81
CA SER A 48 -0.16 14.05 -5.86
C SER A 48 -0.18 15.58 -5.87
N LEU A 49 -1.25 16.18 -6.39
CA LEU A 49 -1.36 17.64 -6.54
C LEU A 49 -1.72 18.33 -5.21
N HIS A 50 -2.40 17.61 -4.32
CA HIS A 50 -2.72 18.04 -2.94
C HIS A 50 -2.38 16.92 -1.95
N ALA A 51 -1.13 16.84 -1.55
CA ALA A 51 -0.59 15.74 -0.75
C ALA A 51 -1.49 15.32 0.43
N PRO A 52 -1.89 14.03 0.54
CA PRO A 52 -1.50 12.89 -0.28
C PRO A 52 -2.52 12.49 -1.38
N VAL A 53 -3.45 13.36 -1.71
CA VAL A 53 -4.62 13.13 -2.57
C VAL A 53 -4.52 13.85 -3.92
N GLN A 54 -5.54 13.72 -4.77
CA GLN A 54 -5.57 14.24 -6.14
C GLN A 54 -4.40 13.73 -6.99
N ARG A 55 -4.42 12.42 -7.22
CA ARG A 55 -3.35 11.70 -7.91
C ARG A 55 -3.59 11.67 -9.42
N TYR A 56 -2.66 12.24 -10.18
CA TYR A 56 -2.72 12.38 -11.62
C TYR A 56 -1.56 11.67 -12.31
N VAL A 57 -1.86 10.85 -13.32
CA VAL A 57 -0.83 10.30 -14.23
C VAL A 57 -0.33 11.40 -15.12
N CYS A 58 0.97 11.72 -15.03
CA CYS A 58 1.64 12.76 -15.82
C CYS A 58 2.60 12.16 -16.84
N PHE A 59 3.34 11.13 -16.44
CA PHE A 59 4.34 10.46 -17.27
C PHE A 59 4.09 8.94 -17.16
N SER A 60 3.54 8.36 -18.24
CA SER A 60 3.18 6.95 -18.23
C SER A 60 4.40 6.06 -18.30
N LYS A 61 5.26 6.22 -19.31
CA LYS A 61 6.50 5.44 -19.49
C LYS A 61 7.33 6.00 -20.63
N THR A 62 8.44 5.33 -20.94
CA THR A 62 9.20 5.51 -22.17
C THR A 62 9.19 4.23 -23.00
N ASN A 63 9.11 4.37 -24.33
CA ASN A 63 9.33 3.30 -25.29
C ASN A 63 10.68 3.53 -25.96
N GLU A 64 11.52 2.50 -26.02
CA GLU A 64 12.88 2.58 -26.56
C GLU A 64 13.04 1.70 -27.80
N LYS A 65 13.79 2.22 -28.78
CA LYS A 65 14.26 1.47 -29.97
C LYS A 65 15.74 1.70 -30.19
N ILE A 66 16.47 0.65 -30.50
CA ILE A 66 17.86 0.71 -30.95
C ILE A 66 17.87 0.54 -32.45
N VAL A 67 18.45 1.52 -33.16
CA VAL A 67 18.60 1.48 -34.61
C VAL A 67 20.10 1.42 -34.95
N THR A 68 20.52 0.31 -35.55
CA THR A 68 21.88 0.13 -36.11
C THR A 68 21.84 0.28 -37.64
N GLY A 69 22.97 0.18 -38.30
CA GLY A 69 23.02 0.19 -39.77
C GLY A 69 22.23 -0.95 -40.41
N SER A 70 22.05 -2.06 -39.74
CA SER A 70 21.48 -3.30 -40.26
C SER A 70 20.17 -3.75 -39.59
N HIS A 71 19.89 -3.35 -38.35
CA HIS A 71 18.78 -3.86 -37.56
C HIS A 71 18.10 -2.76 -36.74
N THR A 72 16.81 -2.97 -36.47
CA THR A 72 16.05 -2.20 -35.46
C THR A 72 15.56 -3.16 -34.38
N TYR A 73 15.91 -2.87 -33.13
CA TYR A 73 15.44 -3.60 -31.95
C TYR A 73 14.41 -2.74 -31.22
N ASP A 74 13.16 -3.18 -31.18
CA ASP A 74 12.10 -2.52 -30.43
C ASP A 74 12.07 -3.11 -29.00
N LEU A 75 12.49 -2.30 -28.01
CA LEU A 75 12.57 -2.74 -26.61
C LEU A 75 11.26 -2.50 -25.86
N SER A 76 10.27 -1.90 -26.51
CA SER A 76 8.99 -1.61 -25.90
C SER A 76 8.17 -2.87 -25.66
N SER A 77 7.53 -2.93 -24.50
CA SER A 77 6.58 -3.98 -24.13
C SER A 77 5.24 -3.31 -23.83
N ASP A 78 4.40 -3.12 -24.85
CA ASP A 78 3.06 -2.58 -24.72
C ASP A 78 2.03 -3.66 -25.02
N GLN A 79 0.95 -3.71 -24.25
CA GLN A 79 -0.22 -4.51 -24.58
C GLN A 79 -1.27 -3.61 -25.22
N PHE A 80 -1.86 -4.09 -26.31
CA PHE A 80 -2.90 -3.40 -27.04
C PHE A 80 -4.20 -4.19 -27.00
N LYS A 81 -5.30 -3.52 -27.36
CA LYS A 81 -6.66 -4.04 -27.41
C LYS A 81 -6.71 -5.46 -27.98
N GLY A 82 -7.32 -6.36 -27.22
CA GLY A 82 -7.44 -7.77 -27.57
C GLY A 82 -6.23 -8.61 -27.21
N GLY A 83 -5.32 -8.11 -26.35
CA GLY A 83 -4.19 -8.85 -25.81
C GLY A 83 -3.00 -8.98 -26.76
N CYS A 84 -2.98 -8.27 -27.89
CA CYS A 84 -1.78 -8.14 -28.72
C CYS A 84 -0.72 -7.36 -27.96
N HIS A 85 0.55 -7.76 -28.07
CA HIS A 85 1.64 -7.03 -27.40
C HIS A 85 2.89 -6.93 -28.29
N THR A 86 3.72 -5.91 -27.99
CA THR A 86 5.07 -5.83 -28.56
C THR A 86 6.02 -6.75 -27.78
N ASP A 87 7.06 -7.23 -28.44
CA ASP A 87 7.93 -8.28 -27.93
C ASP A 87 9.20 -7.77 -27.21
N GLY A 88 9.19 -6.57 -26.67
CA GLY A 88 10.34 -5.98 -25.97
C GLY A 88 10.85 -6.80 -24.79
N ILE A 89 9.98 -7.60 -24.17
CA ILE A 89 10.34 -8.50 -23.06
C ILE A 89 11.46 -9.47 -23.45
N GLN A 90 11.56 -9.87 -24.72
CA GLN A 90 12.61 -10.79 -25.20
C GLN A 90 14.04 -10.23 -25.00
N TYR A 91 14.18 -8.90 -24.90
CA TYR A 91 15.45 -8.23 -24.67
C TYR A 91 15.75 -7.97 -23.20
N ILE A 92 14.76 -8.09 -22.29
CA ILE A 92 14.96 -7.93 -20.85
C ILE A 92 15.65 -9.19 -20.31
N ARG A 93 16.82 -9.04 -19.68
CA ARG A 93 17.57 -10.13 -19.04
C ARG A 93 17.33 -10.17 -17.54
N GLU A 94 17.23 -8.99 -16.93
CA GLU A 94 17.11 -8.86 -15.49
C GLU A 94 16.26 -7.66 -15.14
N PHE A 95 15.43 -7.81 -14.11
CA PHE A 95 14.76 -6.74 -13.40
C PHE A 95 15.29 -6.70 -11.98
N THR A 96 15.68 -5.52 -11.51
CA THR A 96 16.21 -5.31 -10.17
C THR A 96 15.37 -4.28 -9.42
N TYR A 97 15.09 -4.54 -8.15
CA TYR A 97 14.53 -3.59 -7.20
C TYR A 97 15.37 -3.55 -5.92
N ASP A 98 15.94 -2.40 -5.61
CA ASP A 98 16.82 -2.17 -4.45
C ASP A 98 16.51 -0.86 -3.70
N GLY A 99 15.38 -0.26 -3.96
CA GLY A 99 14.96 1.10 -3.59
C GLY A 99 14.78 1.97 -4.83
N THR A 100 15.39 1.54 -5.94
CA THR A 100 15.16 2.02 -7.31
C THR A 100 14.74 0.85 -8.20
N ILE A 101 14.25 1.13 -9.40
CA ILE A 101 13.93 0.10 -10.38
C ILE A 101 14.99 0.11 -11.47
N CYS A 102 15.48 -1.07 -11.86
CA CYS A 102 16.39 -1.21 -12.99
C CYS A 102 15.97 -2.37 -13.91
N PHE A 103 15.87 -2.05 -15.21
CA PHE A 103 15.72 -3.02 -16.29
C PHE A 103 17.04 -3.15 -17.03
N THR A 104 17.57 -4.36 -17.18
CA THR A 104 18.74 -4.64 -18.02
C THR A 104 18.30 -5.26 -19.33
N TYR A 105 18.50 -4.56 -20.43
CA TYR A 105 18.22 -4.99 -21.79
C TYR A 105 19.51 -5.44 -22.49
N GLU A 106 19.41 -6.49 -23.31
CA GLU A 106 20.46 -6.90 -24.26
C GLU A 106 19.87 -7.06 -25.65
N ALA A 107 20.35 -6.27 -26.60
CA ALA A 107 19.91 -6.25 -27.98
C ALA A 107 21.14 -6.17 -28.93
N GLY A 108 21.45 -7.29 -29.61
CA GLY A 108 22.69 -7.43 -30.36
C GLY A 108 23.92 -7.23 -29.46
N ASP A 109 24.82 -6.32 -29.86
CA ASP A 109 26.03 -5.97 -29.11
C ASP A 109 25.83 -4.81 -28.10
N ILE A 110 24.57 -4.41 -27.87
CA ILE A 110 24.23 -3.27 -27.01
C ILE A 110 23.53 -3.75 -25.73
N THR A 111 24.08 -3.31 -24.60
CA THR A 111 23.45 -3.47 -23.28
C THR A 111 22.96 -2.12 -22.78
N ILE A 112 21.70 -2.06 -22.32
CA ILE A 112 21.11 -0.87 -21.69
C ILE A 112 20.63 -1.23 -20.29
N LYS A 113 21.07 -0.46 -19.29
CA LYS A 113 20.43 -0.43 -17.98
C LYS A 113 19.56 0.83 -17.89
N LYS A 114 18.26 0.62 -17.69
CA LYS A 114 17.27 1.68 -17.52
C LYS A 114 16.84 1.73 -16.07
N HIS A 115 17.23 2.79 -15.38
CA HIS A 115 16.90 3.02 -13.98
C HIS A 115 15.73 3.99 -13.86
N ILE A 116 14.85 3.76 -12.88
CA ILE A 116 13.71 4.62 -12.56
C ILE A 116 13.74 4.93 -11.06
N ALA A 117 13.61 6.21 -10.71
CA ALA A 117 13.49 6.68 -9.34
C ALA A 117 12.54 7.86 -9.22
N LEU A 118 12.03 8.09 -8.01
CA LEU A 118 11.28 9.29 -7.63
C LEU A 118 12.10 10.10 -6.61
N ALA A 119 12.07 11.41 -6.74
CA ALA A 119 12.67 12.30 -5.74
C ALA A 119 11.76 12.37 -4.49
N GLN A 120 12.32 12.05 -3.32
CA GLN A 120 11.57 12.15 -2.07
C GLN A 120 11.12 13.58 -1.79
N GLY A 121 9.85 13.74 -1.38
CA GLY A 121 9.23 15.03 -1.10
C GLY A 121 8.93 15.90 -2.32
N LYS A 122 8.99 15.34 -3.56
CA LYS A 122 8.72 16.05 -4.80
C LYS A 122 7.94 15.20 -5.80
N ASN A 123 7.10 15.83 -6.61
CA ASN A 123 6.46 15.20 -7.78
C ASN A 123 7.44 15.24 -8.98
N LEU A 124 8.54 14.51 -8.88
CA LEU A 124 9.63 14.46 -9.85
C LEU A 124 10.09 13.02 -10.05
N ALA A 125 10.03 12.56 -11.29
CA ALA A 125 10.55 11.27 -11.74
C ALA A 125 11.86 11.43 -12.50
N ALA A 126 12.79 10.51 -12.28
CA ALA A 126 14.07 10.39 -12.99
C ALA A 126 14.15 9.04 -13.70
N VAL A 127 14.51 9.05 -14.97
CA VAL A 127 14.86 7.86 -15.75
C VAL A 127 16.30 8.02 -16.25
N ALA A 128 17.17 7.11 -15.84
CA ALA A 128 18.59 7.17 -16.22
C ALA A 128 18.99 5.93 -17.00
N TYR A 129 19.77 6.13 -18.05
CA TYR A 129 20.23 5.07 -18.93
C TYR A 129 21.75 4.96 -18.87
N GLU A 130 22.23 3.76 -18.59
CA GLU A 130 23.63 3.36 -18.83
C GLU A 130 23.66 2.50 -20.09
N VAL A 131 24.36 2.96 -21.11
CA VAL A 131 24.45 2.26 -22.40
C VAL A 131 25.87 1.80 -22.63
N GLN A 132 26.04 0.51 -22.95
CA GLN A 132 27.30 -0.07 -23.38
C GLN A 132 27.12 -0.64 -24.78
N ASN A 133 27.83 -0.10 -25.75
CA ASN A 133 27.85 -0.59 -27.13
C ASN A 133 29.19 -1.27 -27.42
N LYS A 134 29.17 -2.54 -27.77
CA LYS A 134 30.36 -3.33 -28.17
C LYS A 134 30.43 -3.52 -29.68
N GLY A 135 29.42 -3.06 -30.41
CA GLY A 135 29.29 -3.20 -31.85
C GLY A 135 29.47 -1.91 -32.65
N GLU A 136 28.78 -1.82 -33.79
CA GLU A 136 28.76 -0.65 -34.68
C GLU A 136 28.05 0.56 -34.05
N ALA A 137 28.20 1.74 -34.65
CA ALA A 137 27.45 2.92 -34.23
C ALA A 137 25.94 2.71 -34.38
N ALA A 138 25.18 3.18 -33.43
CA ALA A 138 23.73 3.03 -33.34
C ALA A 138 23.07 4.33 -32.91
N LYS A 139 21.73 4.35 -32.97
CA LYS A 139 20.89 5.38 -32.33
C LYS A 139 19.96 4.76 -31.34
N LEU A 140 19.80 5.39 -30.18
CA LEU A 140 18.73 5.11 -29.24
C LEU A 140 17.60 6.12 -29.48
N LEU A 141 16.44 5.64 -29.91
CA LEU A 141 15.23 6.44 -30.02
C LEU A 141 14.36 6.19 -28.81
N ILE A 142 13.97 7.26 -28.13
CA ILE A 142 13.13 7.19 -26.91
C ILE A 142 11.87 7.99 -27.17
N THR A 143 10.71 7.36 -27.00
CA THR A 143 9.40 8.00 -27.08
C THR A 143 8.83 8.14 -25.68
N PRO A 144 8.76 9.35 -25.10
CA PRO A 144 8.04 9.58 -23.84
C PRO A 144 6.53 9.52 -24.08
N LEU A 145 5.83 8.73 -23.26
CA LEU A 145 4.38 8.61 -23.24
C LEU A 145 3.85 9.52 -22.12
N MET A 146 3.22 10.64 -22.51
CA MET A 146 2.74 11.66 -21.59
C MET A 146 1.23 11.54 -21.38
N ASN A 147 0.78 11.93 -20.19
CA ASN A 147 -0.62 11.93 -19.82
C ASN A 147 -0.94 13.14 -18.93
N PHE A 148 -2.21 13.43 -18.72
CA PHE A 148 -2.70 14.27 -17.63
C PHE A 148 -4.14 13.87 -17.35
N ARG A 149 -4.32 12.92 -16.47
CA ARG A 149 -5.62 12.39 -16.06
C ARG A 149 -5.61 11.95 -14.62
N GLU A 150 -6.74 11.95 -13.98
CA GLU A 150 -6.89 11.26 -12.70
C GLU A 150 -6.44 9.80 -12.85
N HIS A 151 -5.76 9.27 -11.84
CA HIS A 151 -5.08 7.97 -11.97
C HIS A 151 -6.03 6.77 -12.13
N SER A 152 -7.28 6.92 -11.73
CA SER A 152 -8.34 5.89 -11.87
C SER A 152 -9.04 5.92 -13.23
N GLU A 153 -8.82 6.96 -14.05
CA GLU A 153 -9.48 7.13 -15.33
C GLU A 153 -8.59 6.74 -16.50
N SER A 154 -9.17 6.62 -17.69
CA SER A 154 -8.48 6.42 -18.96
C SER A 154 -8.53 7.66 -19.82
N SER A 155 -7.51 7.87 -20.65
CA SER A 155 -7.43 8.97 -21.60
C SER A 155 -7.96 8.59 -22.97
N THR A 156 -8.45 9.60 -23.66
CA THR A 156 -8.76 9.57 -25.10
C THR A 156 -7.97 10.67 -25.81
N VAL A 157 -7.91 10.62 -27.15
CA VAL A 157 -7.28 11.70 -27.94
C VAL A 157 -7.91 13.06 -27.63
N ASP A 158 -9.21 13.10 -27.32
CA ASP A 158 -9.91 14.34 -27.03
C ASP A 158 -9.62 14.88 -25.62
N SER A 159 -9.33 14.03 -24.63
CA SER A 159 -8.93 14.46 -23.29
C SER A 159 -7.46 14.89 -23.21
N LEU A 160 -6.61 14.38 -24.11
CA LEU A 160 -5.16 14.67 -24.14
C LEU A 160 -4.81 15.88 -25.02
N LYS A 161 -5.36 17.06 -24.66
CA LYS A 161 -5.09 18.31 -25.37
C LYS A 161 -4.17 19.20 -24.54
N PHE A 162 -2.99 19.50 -25.12
CA PHE A 162 -1.96 20.30 -24.46
C PHE A 162 -1.60 21.53 -25.33
N GLU A 163 -1.21 22.62 -24.67
CA GLU A 163 -0.29 23.57 -25.24
C GLU A 163 1.13 23.01 -25.08
N VAL A 164 1.88 22.92 -26.17
CA VAL A 164 3.23 22.33 -26.18
C VAL A 164 4.24 23.45 -26.41
N GLN A 165 5.14 23.61 -25.44
CA GLN A 165 6.25 24.58 -25.52
C GLN A 165 7.56 23.81 -25.69
N LYS A 166 8.10 23.77 -26.95
CA LYS A 166 9.38 23.11 -27.25
C LYS A 166 10.55 23.93 -26.71
N GLN A 167 11.55 23.24 -26.19
CA GLN A 167 12.81 23.78 -25.69
C GLN A 167 13.98 23.03 -26.36
N GLU A 168 15.19 23.49 -26.16
CA GLU A 168 16.38 22.87 -26.77
C GLU A 168 16.57 21.42 -26.32
N HIS A 169 16.40 21.13 -25.01
CA HIS A 169 16.58 19.82 -24.41
C HIS A 169 15.35 19.39 -23.62
N GLY A 170 14.15 19.62 -24.13
CA GLY A 170 12.93 19.25 -23.45
C GLY A 170 11.69 19.90 -24.05
N PHE A 171 10.59 19.73 -23.34
CA PHE A 171 9.34 20.44 -23.65
C PHE A 171 8.47 20.56 -22.39
N THR A 172 7.58 21.53 -22.41
CA THR A 172 6.56 21.73 -21.37
C THR A 172 5.19 21.49 -21.98
N LEU A 173 4.34 20.78 -21.23
CA LEU A 173 2.94 20.53 -21.56
C LEU A 173 2.05 21.27 -20.58
N ILE A 174 1.14 22.11 -21.09
CA ILE A 174 0.09 22.76 -20.29
C ILE A 174 -1.22 22.12 -20.68
N PRO A 175 -1.90 21.35 -19.77
CA PRO A 175 -3.17 20.70 -20.06
C PRO A 175 -4.26 21.73 -20.30
N LYS A 176 -5.02 21.62 -21.40
CA LYS A 176 -6.09 22.59 -21.71
C LYS A 176 -7.36 22.38 -20.87
N ALA A 177 -7.55 21.20 -20.29
CA ALA A 177 -8.69 20.88 -19.44
C ALA A 177 -8.55 21.45 -18.02
N GLN A 178 -7.28 21.64 -17.56
CA GLN A 178 -6.95 22.17 -16.24
C GLN A 178 -5.62 22.89 -16.37
N ASP A 179 -5.66 24.21 -16.52
CA ASP A 179 -4.53 25.06 -16.87
C ASP A 179 -3.81 25.69 -15.66
N ASP A 180 -3.96 25.12 -14.48
CA ASP A 180 -3.30 25.56 -13.25
C ASP A 180 -1.94 24.89 -12.98
N HIS A 181 -1.60 23.86 -13.76
CA HIS A 181 -0.33 23.11 -13.67
C HIS A 181 0.33 22.96 -15.04
N CYS A 182 1.64 22.71 -15.03
CA CYS A 182 2.39 22.32 -16.21
C CYS A 182 3.28 21.12 -15.92
N ILE A 183 3.40 20.22 -16.91
CA ILE A 183 4.30 19.08 -16.89
C ILE A 183 5.56 19.47 -17.65
N ARG A 184 6.72 19.36 -17.02
CA ARG A 184 8.01 19.65 -17.66
C ARG A 184 8.77 18.34 -17.82
N ILE A 185 9.32 18.13 -19.01
CA ILE A 185 10.22 17.01 -19.30
C ILE A 185 11.52 17.54 -19.92
N ALA A 186 12.64 17.04 -19.42
CA ALA A 186 13.96 17.46 -19.87
C ALA A 186 14.86 16.24 -20.10
N PHE A 187 15.81 16.39 -21.04
CA PHE A 187 16.73 15.38 -21.50
C PHE A 187 18.17 15.88 -21.38
N SER A 188 19.10 15.00 -20.97
CA SER A 188 20.52 15.36 -20.84
C SER A 188 21.25 15.55 -22.16
N GLY A 189 20.56 15.39 -23.29
CA GLY A 189 21.11 15.57 -24.65
C GLY A 189 20.17 14.94 -25.67
N GLY A 190 20.68 14.66 -26.87
CA GLY A 190 19.89 14.11 -27.96
C GLY A 190 19.13 15.18 -28.77
N GLU A 191 18.56 14.77 -29.88
CA GLU A 191 17.77 15.59 -30.78
C GLU A 191 16.27 15.30 -30.63
N LEU A 192 15.47 16.35 -30.46
CA LEU A 192 14.00 16.23 -30.42
C LEU A 192 13.45 16.19 -31.85
N ILE A 193 12.93 15.05 -32.25
CA ILE A 193 12.28 14.78 -33.52
C ILE A 193 10.77 14.84 -33.31
N GLU A 194 10.09 15.77 -33.97
CA GLU A 194 8.64 15.89 -33.89
C GLU A 194 7.99 14.70 -34.60
N ARG A 195 6.98 14.12 -33.94
CA ARG A 195 6.25 12.96 -34.46
C ARG A 195 5.05 13.41 -35.31
N ASP A 196 4.84 12.73 -36.40
CA ASP A 196 3.63 12.91 -37.24
C ASP A 196 2.42 12.31 -36.51
N ASP A 197 2.53 11.11 -35.97
CA ASP A 197 1.54 10.46 -35.12
C ASP A 197 1.86 10.74 -33.63
N LYS A 198 1.14 11.72 -33.07
CA LYS A 198 1.35 12.22 -31.70
C LYS A 198 0.61 11.42 -30.63
N TYR A 199 -0.06 10.34 -30.97
CA TYR A 199 -0.80 9.53 -30.01
C TYR A 199 -0.49 8.06 -30.16
N ILE A 200 -0.37 7.38 -29.05
CA ILE A 200 -0.37 5.92 -28.96
C ILE A 200 -1.60 5.53 -28.18
N CYS A 201 -2.56 4.92 -28.85
CA CYS A 201 -3.86 4.56 -28.30
C CYS A 201 -4.09 3.05 -28.29
N ASP A 202 -5.26 2.64 -27.81
CA ASP A 202 -5.64 1.24 -27.60
C ASP A 202 -4.66 0.47 -26.69
N LEU A 203 -3.93 1.18 -25.80
CA LEU A 203 -3.13 0.57 -24.74
C LEU A 203 -4.07 -0.14 -23.76
N GLU A 204 -3.87 -1.43 -23.54
CA GLU A 204 -4.77 -2.28 -22.74
C GLU A 204 -4.12 -2.70 -21.42
N ALA A 205 -4.74 -2.37 -20.31
CA ALA A 205 -4.34 -2.77 -18.97
C ALA A 205 -4.92 -4.15 -18.64
N GLN A 206 -4.07 -5.18 -18.45
CA GLN A 206 -4.52 -6.56 -18.26
C GLN A 206 -5.34 -6.76 -16.98
N THR A 207 -5.00 -6.06 -15.89
CA THR A 207 -5.77 -6.16 -14.63
C THR A 207 -7.20 -5.63 -14.80
N GLU A 208 -7.39 -4.58 -15.60
CA GLU A 208 -8.72 -4.05 -15.89
C GLU A 208 -9.54 -5.02 -16.75
N VAL A 209 -8.88 -5.69 -17.70
CA VAL A 209 -9.53 -6.77 -18.48
C VAL A 209 -9.95 -7.93 -17.57
N ASP A 210 -9.07 -8.38 -16.68
CA ASP A 210 -9.36 -9.45 -15.72
C ASP A 210 -10.53 -9.07 -14.77
N ASN A 211 -10.70 -7.78 -14.47
CA ASN A 211 -11.75 -7.24 -13.63
C ASN A 211 -13.02 -6.83 -14.38
N GLU A 212 -13.10 -7.08 -15.69
CA GLU A 212 -14.24 -6.72 -16.55
C GLU A 212 -14.59 -5.21 -16.48
N VAL A 213 -13.55 -4.35 -16.35
CA VAL A 213 -13.72 -2.88 -16.36
C VAL A 213 -13.02 -2.26 -17.58
N PRO A 214 -13.43 -1.04 -18.02
CA PRO A 214 -12.71 -0.36 -19.10
C PRO A 214 -11.23 -0.16 -18.77
N GLY A 215 -10.34 -0.57 -19.67
CA GLY A 215 -8.88 -0.51 -19.46
C GLY A 215 -8.11 -0.09 -20.71
N LEU A 216 -8.78 0.55 -21.69
CA LEU A 216 -8.10 1.11 -22.86
C LEU A 216 -7.70 2.55 -22.59
N ASP A 217 -6.44 2.86 -22.84
CA ASP A 217 -5.85 4.16 -22.60
C ASP A 217 -5.16 4.71 -23.85
N CYS A 218 -4.94 6.02 -23.89
CA CYS A 218 -4.12 6.73 -24.87
C CYS A 218 -3.02 7.50 -24.17
N ALA A 219 -1.88 7.68 -24.85
CA ALA A 219 -0.81 8.55 -24.43
C ALA A 219 -0.47 9.59 -25.50
N PHE A 220 -0.09 10.78 -25.08
CA PHE A 220 0.39 11.86 -25.96
C PHE A 220 1.92 11.78 -26.09
N CYS A 221 2.40 11.72 -27.33
CA CYS A 221 3.81 11.51 -27.65
C CYS A 221 4.26 12.53 -28.70
N PRO A 222 4.51 13.81 -28.33
CA PRO A 222 4.75 14.88 -29.32
C PRO A 222 6.10 14.75 -30.00
N TYR A 223 7.10 14.14 -29.34
CA TYR A 223 8.46 14.02 -29.82
C TYR A 223 9.05 12.64 -29.54
N ASP A 224 9.95 12.19 -30.43
CA ASP A 224 10.98 11.19 -30.13
C ASP A 224 12.28 11.91 -29.75
N VAL A 225 13.07 11.31 -28.88
CA VAL A 225 14.42 11.76 -28.56
C VAL A 225 15.41 10.81 -29.21
N SER A 226 16.25 11.33 -30.14
CA SER A 226 17.29 10.57 -30.81
C SER A 226 18.64 10.82 -30.15
N VAL A 227 19.25 9.76 -29.64
CA VAL A 227 20.56 9.79 -28.97
C VAL A 227 21.54 8.94 -29.77
N ASP A 228 22.65 9.53 -30.22
CA ASP A 228 23.70 8.79 -30.92
C ASP A 228 24.51 7.94 -29.96
N ILE A 229 24.71 6.66 -30.31
CA ILE A 229 25.54 5.70 -29.57
C ILE A 229 26.76 5.36 -30.46
N PRO A 230 27.94 5.94 -30.19
CA PRO A 230 29.15 5.66 -30.99
C PRO A 230 29.55 4.17 -30.87
N ALA A 231 30.24 3.67 -31.89
CA ALA A 231 30.80 2.33 -31.90
C ALA A 231 31.78 2.13 -30.72
N GLY A 232 31.66 1.03 -29.99
CA GLY A 232 32.53 0.69 -28.87
C GLY A 232 32.40 1.59 -27.64
N ALA A 233 31.38 2.46 -27.56
CA ALA A 233 31.24 3.44 -26.50
C ALA A 233 30.46 2.93 -25.30
N SER A 234 30.79 3.49 -24.12
CA SER A 234 29.90 3.53 -22.97
C SER A 234 29.45 4.97 -22.74
N MET A 235 28.15 5.14 -22.47
CA MET A 235 27.59 6.48 -22.29
C MET A 235 26.41 6.47 -21.29
N HIS A 236 26.11 7.64 -20.78
CA HIS A 236 24.94 7.90 -19.92
C HIS A 236 23.96 8.85 -20.63
N PHE A 237 22.68 8.65 -20.35
CA PHE A 237 21.63 9.54 -20.79
C PHE A 237 20.56 9.64 -19.71
N SER A 238 19.90 10.78 -19.56
CA SER A 238 18.96 11.05 -18.48
C SER A 238 17.71 11.74 -18.99
N ILE A 239 16.58 11.38 -18.36
CA ILE A 239 15.29 12.06 -18.49
C ILE A 239 14.82 12.43 -17.10
N MET A 240 14.33 13.66 -16.93
CA MET A 240 13.59 14.08 -15.75
C MET A 240 12.22 14.61 -16.15
N CYS A 241 11.19 14.26 -15.37
CA CYS A 241 9.83 14.75 -15.56
C CYS A 241 9.24 15.18 -14.23
N ASP A 242 8.74 16.41 -14.17
CA ASP A 242 8.02 16.93 -13.00
C ASP A 242 6.69 17.58 -13.38
N ILE A 243 5.89 17.87 -12.38
CA ILE A 243 4.71 18.71 -12.49
C ILE A 243 4.78 19.81 -11.43
N VAL A 244 4.49 21.03 -11.85
CA VAL A 244 4.53 22.21 -11.00
C VAL A 244 3.34 23.13 -11.30
N PRO A 245 2.93 24.02 -10.37
CA PRO A 245 1.93 25.05 -10.67
C PRO A 245 2.33 25.89 -11.89
N LEU A 246 1.37 26.31 -12.70
CA LEU A 246 1.62 27.06 -13.92
C LEU A 246 2.39 28.37 -13.66
N GLU A 247 2.19 29.01 -12.53
CA GLU A 247 2.93 30.20 -12.12
C GLU A 247 4.45 29.97 -12.08
N ALA A 248 4.88 28.75 -11.73
CA ALA A 248 6.29 28.34 -11.74
C ALA A 248 6.84 28.06 -13.14
N CYS A 249 5.98 28.00 -14.17
CA CYS A 249 6.36 27.81 -15.58
C CYS A 249 6.51 29.15 -16.34
N ASN A 250 6.10 30.27 -15.76
CA ASN A 250 6.16 31.57 -16.43
C ASN A 250 7.60 32.03 -16.64
N GLY A 251 7.92 32.46 -17.86
CA GLY A 251 9.25 32.91 -18.26
C GLY A 251 10.19 31.77 -18.66
N ASN A 252 11.48 31.86 -18.25
CA ASN A 252 12.53 30.90 -18.63
C ASN A 252 12.57 29.63 -17.72
N ALA A 253 11.56 29.37 -16.91
CA ALA A 253 11.61 28.29 -15.89
C ALA A 253 11.75 26.89 -16.50
N GLY A 254 11.05 26.61 -17.61
CA GLY A 254 11.21 25.35 -18.33
C GLY A 254 12.60 25.21 -18.97
N SER A 255 13.11 26.30 -19.52
CA SER A 255 14.47 26.34 -20.05
C SER A 255 15.53 26.22 -18.94
N ALA A 256 15.27 26.75 -17.74
CA ALA A 256 16.17 26.62 -16.61
C ALA A 256 16.19 25.17 -16.08
N PHE A 257 15.04 24.49 -16.05
CA PHE A 257 14.94 23.07 -15.69
C PHE A 257 15.74 22.20 -16.66
N ALA A 258 15.54 22.38 -17.98
CA ALA A 258 16.29 21.67 -19.00
C ALA A 258 17.78 21.98 -18.97
N LYS A 259 18.17 23.26 -18.74
CA LYS A 259 19.58 23.67 -18.63
C LYS A 259 20.26 23.03 -17.42
N HIS A 260 19.58 22.94 -16.27
CA HIS A 260 20.16 22.32 -15.09
C HIS A 260 20.45 20.82 -15.34
N LEU A 261 19.56 20.09 -15.99
CA LEU A 261 19.79 18.71 -16.35
C LEU A 261 20.92 18.52 -17.36
N VAL A 262 21.06 19.45 -18.33
CA VAL A 262 22.12 19.41 -19.36
C VAL A 262 23.49 19.84 -18.81
N SER A 263 23.51 20.84 -17.93
CA SER A 263 24.77 21.33 -17.33
C SER A 263 25.32 20.34 -16.29
N ASP A 264 24.44 19.58 -15.67
CA ASP A 264 24.78 18.51 -14.74
C ASP A 264 24.18 17.19 -15.25
N ASN A 265 24.93 16.52 -16.10
CA ASN A 265 24.53 15.26 -16.74
C ASN A 265 24.26 14.12 -15.74
N GLU A 266 24.54 14.38 -14.46
CA GLU A 266 24.35 13.43 -13.37
C GLU A 266 23.08 13.68 -12.54
N SER A 267 22.26 14.72 -12.82
CA SER A 267 21.14 15.05 -11.92
C SER A 267 20.10 13.92 -11.76
N ALA A 268 19.82 13.14 -12.80
CA ALA A 268 18.97 11.94 -12.64
C ALA A 268 19.70 10.84 -11.86
N PHE A 269 20.99 10.67 -12.03
CA PHE A 269 21.82 9.75 -11.26
C PHE A 269 21.99 10.21 -9.81
N GLU A 270 21.97 11.52 -9.55
CA GLU A 270 21.92 12.04 -8.17
C GLU A 270 20.62 11.68 -7.47
N ILE A 271 19.48 11.76 -8.16
CA ILE A 271 18.18 11.31 -7.60
C ILE A 271 18.22 9.81 -7.31
N LEU A 272 18.78 8.99 -8.21
CA LEU A 272 18.99 7.56 -7.98
C LEU A 272 19.85 7.31 -6.75
N ARG A 273 20.99 7.97 -6.61
CA ARG A 273 21.87 7.84 -5.45
C ARG A 273 21.15 8.27 -4.16
N ALA A 274 20.49 9.42 -4.18
CA ALA A 274 19.75 9.91 -3.03
C ALA A 274 18.64 8.95 -2.60
N GLN A 275 17.98 8.27 -3.54
CA GLN A 275 16.98 7.26 -3.24
C GLN A 275 17.59 5.99 -2.63
N LEU A 276 18.76 5.55 -3.11
CA LEU A 276 19.50 4.42 -2.52
C LEU A 276 19.99 4.76 -1.12
N ASP A 277 20.60 5.95 -0.94
CA ASP A 277 21.06 6.44 0.37
C ASP A 277 19.89 6.54 1.36
N TYR A 278 18.73 7.03 0.92
CA TYR A 278 17.52 7.08 1.73
C TYR A 278 17.04 5.67 2.15
N THR A 279 17.09 4.72 1.22
CA THR A 279 16.71 3.33 1.49
C THR A 279 17.68 2.69 2.51
N ASP A 280 18.98 2.92 2.36
CA ASP A 280 20.00 2.44 3.29
C ASP A 280 19.82 3.07 4.68
N GLU A 281 19.46 4.34 4.77
CA GLU A 281 19.16 5.01 6.04
C GLU A 281 17.92 4.40 6.73
N LEU A 282 16.85 4.09 5.98
CA LEU A 282 15.67 3.40 6.51
C LEU A 282 16.05 2.04 7.11
N ILE A 283 16.85 1.25 6.38
CA ILE A 283 17.32 -0.07 6.83
C ILE A 283 18.18 0.08 8.09
N LYS A 284 19.14 0.99 8.07
CA LYS A 284 20.00 1.27 9.23
C LYS A 284 19.19 1.70 10.46
N ARG A 285 18.19 2.55 10.25
CA ARG A 285 17.33 3.05 11.33
C ARG A 285 16.48 1.97 11.97
N SER A 286 15.97 1.02 11.19
CA SER A 286 15.21 -0.13 11.72
C SER A 286 16.04 -1.03 12.63
N GLY A 287 17.37 -1.05 12.45
CA GLY A 287 18.29 -1.92 13.16
C GLY A 287 18.20 -3.40 12.77
N PHE A 288 17.41 -3.75 11.76
CA PHE A 288 17.30 -5.13 11.29
C PHE A 288 18.49 -5.54 10.44
N ILE A 289 18.95 -6.78 10.64
CA ILE A 289 19.94 -7.47 9.79
C ILE A 289 19.31 -8.67 9.07
N ASP A 290 18.13 -9.11 9.51
CA ASP A 290 17.38 -10.19 8.90
C ASP A 290 16.80 -9.72 7.56
N ASP A 291 17.00 -10.51 6.48
CA ASP A 291 16.63 -10.14 5.10
C ASP A 291 15.14 -9.92 4.93
N PHE A 292 14.30 -10.73 5.61
CA PHE A 292 12.85 -10.59 5.51
C PHE A 292 12.36 -9.31 6.21
N ALA A 293 12.85 -9.03 7.43
CA ALA A 293 12.53 -7.80 8.14
C ALA A 293 13.03 -6.54 7.40
N VAL A 294 14.22 -6.61 6.79
CA VAL A 294 14.79 -5.54 5.95
C VAL A 294 13.90 -5.27 4.73
N LYS A 295 13.45 -6.29 4.02
CA LYS A 295 12.55 -6.17 2.87
C LYS A 295 11.22 -5.54 3.26
N LEU A 296 10.63 -5.99 4.37
CA LEU A 296 9.38 -5.42 4.88
C LEU A 296 9.55 -3.99 5.40
N THR A 297 10.73 -3.60 5.91
CA THR A 297 11.03 -2.22 6.31
C THR A 297 10.98 -1.27 5.10
N VAL A 298 11.52 -1.68 3.97
CA VAL A 298 11.46 -0.87 2.74
C VAL A 298 10.03 -0.82 2.19
N ALA A 299 9.30 -1.94 2.22
CA ALA A 299 7.88 -1.97 1.86
C ALA A 299 7.05 -1.04 2.77
N ALA A 300 7.29 -1.03 4.07
CA ALA A 300 6.60 -0.19 5.04
C ALA A 300 6.72 1.32 4.73
N ASN A 301 7.84 1.74 4.13
CA ASN A 301 8.03 3.13 3.74
C ASN A 301 7.08 3.59 2.63
N GLN A 302 6.63 2.68 1.75
CA GLN A 302 5.79 3.01 0.61
C GLN A 302 4.44 3.64 1.01
N PHE A 303 3.98 3.42 2.24
CA PHE A 303 2.66 3.83 2.69
C PHE A 303 2.65 5.12 3.51
N ILE A 304 3.80 5.61 3.98
CA ILE A 304 3.87 6.83 4.79
C ILE A 304 3.95 8.04 3.88
N ALA A 305 3.03 8.97 4.07
CA ALA A 305 2.93 10.19 3.28
C ALA A 305 2.69 11.42 4.16
N HIS A 306 3.18 12.58 3.71
CA HIS A 306 2.84 13.86 4.32
C HIS A 306 1.42 14.28 3.95
N ARG A 307 0.62 14.72 4.94
CA ARG A 307 -0.72 15.27 4.72
C ARG A 307 -0.70 16.79 4.86
N GLN A 308 -0.84 17.50 3.75
CA GLN A 308 -0.80 18.95 3.69
C GLN A 308 -1.85 19.61 4.61
N SER A 309 -3.08 19.04 4.70
CA SER A 309 -4.17 19.64 5.48
C SER A 309 -3.94 19.62 7.00
N THR A 310 -3.07 18.73 7.51
CA THR A 310 -2.71 18.68 8.94
C THR A 310 -1.33 19.25 9.22
N GLY A 311 -0.45 19.22 8.23
CA GLY A 311 0.98 19.49 8.37
C GLY A 311 1.76 18.33 9.02
N TYR A 312 1.13 17.15 9.15
CA TYR A 312 1.69 15.94 9.74
C TYR A 312 1.69 14.77 8.76
N ASP A 313 2.24 13.64 9.19
CA ASP A 313 2.22 12.42 8.39
C ASP A 313 0.91 11.64 8.54
N THR A 314 0.65 10.79 7.56
CA THR A 314 -0.47 9.86 7.48
C THR A 314 -0.02 8.55 6.83
N VAL A 315 -0.94 7.57 6.74
CA VAL A 315 -0.71 6.30 6.06
C VAL A 315 -1.70 6.14 4.93
N LEU A 316 -1.21 5.92 3.71
CA LEU A 316 -2.03 5.46 2.59
C LEU A 316 -2.33 3.98 2.78
N ALA A 317 -3.61 3.60 2.70
CA ALA A 317 -4.02 2.23 3.02
C ALA A 317 -3.53 1.21 2.00
N GLY A 318 -3.43 1.60 0.73
CA GLY A 318 -2.93 0.69 -0.30
C GLY A 318 -2.75 1.31 -1.67
N LEU A 319 -1.75 0.81 -2.37
CA LEU A 319 -1.47 1.19 -3.76
C LEU A 319 -2.11 0.18 -4.73
N PRO A 320 -2.73 0.66 -5.80
CA PRO A 320 -2.79 2.06 -6.23
C PRO A 320 -4.04 2.81 -5.76
N TRP A 321 -5.03 2.14 -5.17
CA TRP A 321 -6.40 2.65 -5.08
C TRP A 321 -6.69 3.54 -3.88
N PHE A 322 -6.16 3.18 -2.69
CA PHE A 322 -6.61 3.77 -1.46
C PHE A 322 -5.84 5.03 -1.07
N THR A 323 -6.57 5.94 -0.45
CA THR A 323 -6.06 7.10 0.27
C THR A 323 -5.77 6.72 1.73
N ASP A 324 -5.78 7.69 2.64
CA ASP A 324 -5.61 7.40 4.05
C ASP A 324 -6.95 7.00 4.70
N TRP A 325 -6.92 5.81 5.30
CA TRP A 325 -8.04 5.20 6.03
C TRP A 325 -7.65 5.00 7.49
N GLY A 326 -8.59 5.35 8.40
CA GLY A 326 -8.32 5.31 9.84
C GLY A 326 -8.08 3.90 10.36
N ARG A 327 -8.93 2.95 9.99
CA ARG A 327 -8.79 1.53 10.36
C ARG A 327 -7.44 0.98 9.92
N ASP A 328 -7.13 1.12 8.64
CA ASP A 328 -5.91 0.60 8.02
C ASP A 328 -4.65 1.22 8.62
N THR A 329 -4.70 2.53 8.86
CA THR A 329 -3.63 3.26 9.52
C THR A 329 -3.36 2.71 10.91
N MET A 330 -4.39 2.55 11.74
CA MET A 330 -4.21 2.13 13.14
C MET A 330 -3.77 0.67 13.26
N ILE A 331 -4.25 -0.21 12.38
CA ILE A 331 -3.82 -1.62 12.33
C ILE A 331 -2.35 -1.69 11.88
N SER A 332 -1.99 -0.99 10.83
CA SER A 332 -0.62 -1.01 10.27
C SER A 332 0.41 -0.22 11.07
N TYR A 333 -0.04 0.67 11.94
CA TYR A 333 0.74 1.69 12.65
C TYR A 333 2.03 1.14 13.28
N THR A 334 1.92 0.08 14.05
CA THR A 334 3.06 -0.50 14.79
C THR A 334 4.14 -1.01 13.84
N GLY A 335 3.75 -1.79 12.83
CA GLY A 335 4.69 -2.36 11.87
C GLY A 335 5.33 -1.32 10.98
N LEU A 336 4.53 -0.38 10.46
CA LEU A 336 5.04 0.63 9.54
C LEU A 336 5.96 1.66 10.19
N THR A 337 5.76 1.96 11.48
CA THR A 337 6.47 3.06 12.16
C THR A 337 7.32 2.59 13.33
N LEU A 338 6.74 1.97 14.36
CA LEU A 338 7.42 1.64 15.60
C LEU A 338 8.48 0.56 15.40
N CYS A 339 8.14 -0.53 14.69
CA CYS A 339 9.08 -1.60 14.37
C CYS A 339 10.25 -1.13 13.49
N THR A 340 10.01 -0.09 12.67
CA THR A 340 11.04 0.49 11.79
C THR A 340 11.82 1.66 12.43
N GLY A 341 11.61 1.94 13.73
CA GLY A 341 12.30 3.00 14.46
C GLY A 341 11.89 4.43 14.08
N ARG A 342 10.77 4.62 13.38
CA ARG A 342 10.29 5.95 12.91
C ARG A 342 9.30 6.57 13.89
N PHE A 343 9.75 6.83 15.11
CA PHE A 343 8.91 7.30 16.21
C PHE A 343 8.30 8.68 15.98
N GLU A 344 8.98 9.56 15.25
CA GLU A 344 8.45 10.85 14.85
C GLU A 344 7.27 10.72 13.88
N LYS A 345 7.34 9.77 12.94
CA LYS A 345 6.20 9.47 12.04
C LYS A 345 5.01 8.93 12.84
N ALA A 346 5.31 8.04 13.80
CA ALA A 346 4.30 7.51 14.70
C ALA A 346 3.59 8.62 15.49
N HIS A 347 4.33 9.56 16.04
CA HIS A 347 3.81 10.74 16.74
C HIS A 347 2.89 11.57 15.83
N ASP A 348 3.34 11.90 14.63
CA ASP A 348 2.61 12.75 13.68
C ASP A 348 1.31 12.10 13.20
N ILE A 349 1.32 10.78 12.96
CA ILE A 349 0.12 10.02 12.57
C ILE A 349 -0.93 10.07 13.68
N LEU A 350 -0.55 9.89 14.95
CA LEU A 350 -1.51 10.02 16.06
C LEU A 350 -2.14 11.42 16.09
N LEU A 351 -1.35 12.48 15.87
CA LEU A 351 -1.88 13.86 15.80
C LEU A 351 -2.80 14.08 14.60
N THR A 352 -2.46 13.54 13.44
CA THR A 352 -3.31 13.64 12.23
C THR A 352 -4.72 13.17 12.54
N PHE A 353 -4.87 11.99 13.13
CA PHE A 353 -6.19 11.41 13.38
C PHE A 353 -6.89 12.03 14.60
N ALA A 354 -6.17 12.43 15.65
CA ALA A 354 -6.77 13.17 16.78
C ALA A 354 -7.42 14.49 16.35
N LYS A 355 -6.81 15.22 15.40
CA LYS A 355 -7.35 16.46 14.86
C LYS A 355 -8.70 16.31 14.15
N TYR A 356 -8.96 15.13 13.61
CA TYR A 356 -10.19 14.82 12.88
C TYR A 356 -11.17 13.96 13.69
N CYS A 357 -10.86 13.65 14.95
CA CYS A 357 -11.82 12.97 15.82
C CYS A 357 -13.06 13.85 16.00
N LYS A 358 -14.22 13.28 15.69
CA LYS A 358 -15.50 13.98 15.72
C LYS A 358 -16.60 13.08 16.28
N ASP A 359 -17.35 13.58 17.27
CA ASP A 359 -18.45 12.85 17.89
C ASP A 359 -18.04 11.42 18.35
N GLY A 360 -16.81 11.29 18.90
CA GLY A 360 -16.21 10.03 19.34
C GLY A 360 -15.78 9.10 18.21
N LEU A 361 -15.75 9.54 16.97
CA LEU A 361 -15.35 8.74 15.82
C LEU A 361 -14.05 9.27 15.21
N ILE A 362 -13.11 8.37 14.97
CA ILE A 362 -11.95 8.58 14.11
C ILE A 362 -12.42 8.41 12.65
N PRO A 363 -11.93 9.24 11.70
CA PRO A 363 -12.34 9.10 10.30
C PRO A 363 -12.10 7.69 9.77
N ASN A 364 -13.08 7.14 9.07
CA ASN A 364 -12.90 5.90 8.32
C ASN A 364 -12.02 6.14 7.10
N MET A 365 -12.28 7.24 6.35
CA MET A 365 -11.58 7.55 5.11
C MET A 365 -11.50 9.06 4.88
N PHE A 366 -10.38 9.51 4.29
CA PHE A 366 -10.21 10.82 3.69
C PHE A 366 -10.34 10.69 2.15
N PRO A 367 -11.41 11.22 1.52
CA PRO A 367 -11.62 11.08 0.09
C PRO A 367 -10.53 11.74 -0.76
N ASP A 368 -10.18 11.14 -1.90
CA ASP A 368 -9.17 11.65 -2.85
C ASP A 368 -9.55 13.02 -3.42
N SER A 369 -10.85 13.28 -3.59
CA SER A 369 -11.38 14.56 -4.05
C SER A 369 -11.22 15.75 -3.10
N GLY A 370 -10.65 15.54 -1.89
CA GLY A 370 -10.56 16.57 -0.85
C GLY A 370 -11.89 16.90 -0.15
N LEU A 371 -12.92 16.09 -0.35
CA LEU A 371 -14.20 16.19 0.36
C LEU A 371 -14.04 15.91 1.86
N LYS A 372 -15.12 16.16 2.63
CA LYS A 372 -15.11 15.93 4.08
C LYS A 372 -14.83 14.46 4.41
N PRO A 373 -14.08 14.17 5.49
CA PRO A 373 -13.84 12.81 5.96
C PRO A 373 -15.15 12.05 6.20
N LEU A 374 -15.11 10.74 5.97
CA LEU A 374 -16.21 9.81 6.27
C LEU A 374 -15.99 9.16 7.62
N TYR A 375 -17.07 8.89 8.37
CA TYR A 375 -17.00 8.40 9.75
C TYR A 375 -17.77 7.08 9.98
N ASN A 376 -18.15 6.39 8.92
CA ASN A 376 -18.90 5.12 9.00
C ASN A 376 -18.02 3.95 9.46
N THR A 377 -17.60 3.97 10.71
CA THR A 377 -16.70 2.96 11.29
C THR A 377 -16.86 2.88 12.81
N VAL A 378 -16.90 1.67 13.37
CA VAL A 378 -16.86 1.44 14.81
C VAL A 378 -15.46 1.07 15.29
N ASP A 379 -14.67 0.47 14.43
CA ASP A 379 -13.39 -0.15 14.80
C ASP A 379 -12.20 0.82 14.74
N ALA A 380 -12.17 1.79 13.81
CA ALA A 380 -11.06 2.75 13.70
C ALA A 380 -10.79 3.49 15.00
N SER A 381 -11.85 3.95 15.71
CA SER A 381 -11.74 4.61 17.02
C SER A 381 -11.17 3.67 18.10
N LEU A 382 -11.50 2.39 18.05
CA LEU A 382 -11.01 1.40 19.02
C LEU A 382 -9.59 0.95 18.71
N TRP A 383 -9.23 0.80 17.43
CA TRP A 383 -7.85 0.58 17.01
C TRP A 383 -6.91 1.75 17.37
N TYR A 384 -7.43 2.96 17.47
CA TYR A 384 -6.66 4.12 17.92
C TYR A 384 -6.11 3.94 19.34
N PHE A 385 -6.88 3.32 20.27
CA PHE A 385 -6.37 2.95 21.60
C PHE A 385 -5.23 1.93 21.53
N TYR A 386 -5.33 0.96 20.64
CA TYR A 386 -4.25 0.01 20.40
C TYR A 386 -2.98 0.70 19.89
N ALA A 387 -3.12 1.62 18.92
CA ALA A 387 -1.99 2.40 18.42
C ALA A 387 -1.32 3.23 19.53
N VAL A 388 -2.10 3.89 20.39
CA VAL A 388 -1.59 4.64 21.55
C VAL A 388 -0.90 3.74 22.56
N TYR A 389 -1.47 2.57 22.86
CA TYR A 389 -0.86 1.58 23.73
C TYR A 389 0.52 1.13 23.17
N LYS A 390 0.57 0.78 21.89
CA LYS A 390 1.82 0.37 21.23
C LYS A 390 2.85 1.51 21.17
N TYR A 391 2.43 2.73 20.92
CA TYR A 391 3.32 3.89 20.97
C TYR A 391 4.03 4.01 22.33
N LEU A 392 3.27 3.91 23.42
CA LEU A 392 3.84 3.97 24.77
C LEU A 392 4.68 2.74 25.15
N GLU A 393 4.37 1.58 24.56
CA GLU A 393 5.19 0.36 24.74
C GLU A 393 6.58 0.53 24.13
N TYR A 394 6.68 1.16 22.95
CA TYR A 394 7.94 1.37 22.24
C TYR A 394 8.69 2.63 22.70
N VAL A 395 7.99 3.74 22.94
CA VAL A 395 8.62 5.04 23.21
C VAL A 395 8.65 5.37 24.70
N ASN A 396 8.32 4.57 25.59
CA ASN A 396 8.26 4.62 27.06
C ASN A 396 9.15 5.69 27.75
N THR A 397 8.93 6.97 27.42
CA THR A 397 9.64 8.13 27.97
C THR A 397 8.68 9.10 28.66
N PRO A 398 9.13 9.93 29.63
CA PRO A 398 8.28 10.96 30.23
C PRO A 398 7.64 11.88 29.19
N ASP A 399 8.38 12.27 28.15
CA ASP A 399 7.87 13.17 27.08
C ASP A 399 6.77 12.50 26.26
N ALA A 400 6.87 11.20 25.98
CA ALA A 400 5.82 10.44 25.30
C ALA A 400 4.53 10.40 26.15
N TYR A 401 4.63 10.20 27.45
CA TYR A 401 3.45 10.24 28.33
C TYR A 401 2.86 11.64 28.43
N GLU A 402 3.68 12.70 28.45
CA GLU A 402 3.19 14.08 28.46
C GLU A 402 2.49 14.43 27.14
N PHE A 403 3.03 14.03 26.01
CA PHE A 403 2.40 14.12 24.68
C PHE A 403 1.03 13.44 24.69
N ILE A 404 0.97 12.16 25.08
CA ILE A 404 -0.30 11.44 25.12
C ILE A 404 -1.29 12.13 26.07
N LYS A 405 -0.85 12.56 27.26
CA LYS A 405 -1.70 13.22 28.26
C LYS A 405 -2.34 14.50 27.71
N LYS A 406 -1.53 15.32 27.03
CA LYS A 406 -1.92 16.66 26.57
C LYS A 406 -2.72 16.62 25.29
N ASP A 407 -2.23 15.90 24.28
CA ASP A 407 -2.69 16.04 22.90
C ASP A 407 -3.62 14.89 22.46
N ILE A 408 -3.53 13.70 23.08
CA ILE A 408 -4.26 12.50 22.66
C ILE A 408 -5.34 12.08 23.67
N TYR A 409 -5.04 12.10 24.97
CA TYR A 409 -5.94 11.62 26.01
C TYR A 409 -7.32 12.30 26.04
N PRO A 410 -7.46 13.60 25.71
CA PRO A 410 -8.78 14.21 25.56
C PRO A 410 -9.65 13.53 24.49
N CYS A 411 -9.07 13.18 23.34
CA CYS A 411 -9.74 12.45 22.27
C CYS A 411 -10.15 11.04 22.74
N LEU A 412 -9.27 10.32 23.44
CA LEU A 412 -9.59 8.98 23.97
C LEU A 412 -10.76 9.03 24.95
N LYS A 413 -10.82 10.04 25.84
CA LYS A 413 -11.95 10.25 26.76
C LYS A 413 -13.25 10.54 26.02
N ASP A 414 -13.19 11.34 24.96
CA ASP A 414 -14.35 11.65 24.13
C ASP A 414 -14.91 10.41 23.45
N ILE A 415 -14.06 9.56 22.87
CA ILE A 415 -14.45 8.28 22.26
C ILE A 415 -15.18 7.41 23.29
N ILE A 416 -14.59 7.17 24.47
CA ILE A 416 -15.24 6.34 25.51
C ILE A 416 -16.57 6.93 25.94
N SER A 417 -16.62 8.24 26.21
CA SER A 417 -17.84 8.94 26.64
C SER A 417 -18.95 8.82 25.61
N THR A 418 -18.61 8.98 24.34
CA THR A 418 -19.55 8.96 23.22
C THR A 418 -20.06 7.54 22.96
N TYR A 419 -19.19 6.52 22.96
CA TYR A 419 -19.60 5.12 22.83
C TYR A 419 -20.54 4.68 23.96
N LYS A 420 -20.32 5.17 25.18
CA LYS A 420 -21.25 4.90 26.32
C LYS A 420 -22.63 5.54 26.13
N LYS A 421 -22.72 6.69 25.49
CA LYS A 421 -23.97 7.45 25.28
C LYS A 421 -24.69 7.08 23.99
N GLY A 422 -23.96 6.58 23.02
CA GLY A 422 -24.38 6.35 21.64
C GLY A 422 -23.94 7.48 20.70
N THR A 423 -23.60 7.09 19.48
CA THR A 423 -23.21 7.99 18.39
C THR A 423 -23.85 7.52 17.08
N ASP A 424 -23.47 8.13 15.95
CA ASP A 424 -23.95 7.76 14.62
C ASP A 424 -23.79 6.24 14.34
N PHE A 425 -24.52 5.74 13.36
CA PHE A 425 -24.48 4.35 12.89
C PHE A 425 -24.89 3.31 13.96
N SER A 426 -25.79 3.67 14.88
CA SER A 426 -26.24 2.77 15.95
C SER A 426 -25.10 2.20 16.80
N ILE A 427 -24.02 2.96 16.99
CA ILE A 427 -22.89 2.58 17.82
C ILE A 427 -23.16 3.05 19.26
N TYR A 428 -23.31 2.12 20.19
CA TYR A 428 -23.53 2.42 21.60
C TYR A 428 -23.15 1.23 22.50
N MET A 429 -22.86 1.53 23.75
CA MET A 429 -22.69 0.53 24.80
C MET A 429 -24.07 0.13 25.35
N ASP A 430 -24.38 -1.17 25.31
CA ASP A 430 -25.59 -1.71 25.89
C ASP A 430 -25.46 -1.94 27.42
N THR A 431 -26.56 -2.35 28.06
CA THR A 431 -26.66 -2.57 29.53
C THR A 431 -25.72 -3.65 30.05
N ASP A 432 -25.30 -4.58 29.19
CA ASP A 432 -24.32 -5.63 29.52
C ASP A 432 -22.86 -5.16 29.39
N GLY A 433 -22.66 -3.88 29.04
CA GLY A 433 -21.34 -3.25 28.88
C GLY A 433 -20.71 -3.50 27.51
N LEU A 434 -21.33 -4.30 26.65
CA LEU A 434 -20.81 -4.61 25.29
C LEU A 434 -21.23 -3.52 24.29
N ILE A 435 -20.44 -3.37 23.23
CA ILE A 435 -20.74 -2.42 22.14
C ILE A 435 -21.63 -3.08 21.11
N HIS A 436 -22.75 -2.43 20.86
CA HIS A 436 -23.60 -2.65 19.70
C HIS A 436 -23.17 -1.71 18.57
N ALA A 437 -23.22 -2.18 17.32
CA ALA A 437 -22.88 -1.39 16.15
C ALA A 437 -23.68 -1.78 14.92
N GLY A 438 -24.11 -0.79 14.14
CA GLY A 438 -24.78 -0.95 12.88
C GLY A 438 -26.29 -1.23 12.98
N SER A 439 -27.01 -0.79 11.97
CA SER A 439 -28.43 -1.10 11.74
C SER A 439 -28.79 -0.87 10.25
N GLY A 440 -29.82 -1.54 9.76
CA GLY A 440 -30.32 -1.34 8.41
C GLY A 440 -29.28 -1.59 7.32
N LEU A 441 -28.77 -0.53 6.70
CA LEU A 441 -27.75 -0.59 5.63
C LEU A 441 -26.36 -0.15 6.11
N ASP A 442 -26.14 0.04 7.40
CA ASP A 442 -24.83 0.43 7.92
C ASP A 442 -23.80 -0.67 7.72
N GLN A 443 -22.58 -0.28 7.38
CA GLN A 443 -21.39 -1.14 7.43
C GLN A 443 -20.32 -0.36 8.18
N VAL A 444 -20.02 -0.83 9.38
CA VAL A 444 -19.15 -0.12 10.33
C VAL A 444 -17.97 -0.93 10.80
N THR A 445 -17.88 -2.22 10.43
CA THR A 445 -16.72 -3.10 10.67
C THR A 445 -15.83 -3.14 9.43
N TRP A 446 -14.71 -3.86 9.49
CA TRP A 446 -13.84 -4.03 8.33
C TRP A 446 -14.46 -4.87 7.19
N MET A 447 -15.53 -5.64 7.47
CA MET A 447 -16.31 -6.36 6.47
C MET A 447 -17.45 -5.47 5.96
N ASP A 448 -17.12 -4.45 5.16
CA ASP A 448 -17.98 -3.28 4.89
C ASP A 448 -18.48 -3.15 3.46
N VAL A 449 -18.50 -4.24 2.68
CA VAL A 449 -19.04 -4.20 1.30
C VAL A 449 -20.54 -3.97 1.30
N ARG A 450 -20.93 -2.92 0.58
CA ARG A 450 -22.32 -2.58 0.27
C ARG A 450 -22.49 -2.17 -1.19
N VAL A 451 -23.51 -2.71 -1.83
CA VAL A 451 -23.91 -2.35 -3.21
C VAL A 451 -25.38 -1.97 -3.21
N GLY A 452 -25.66 -0.66 -3.34
CA GLY A 452 -27.03 -0.16 -3.25
C GLY A 452 -27.70 -0.53 -1.92
N ASP A 453 -28.77 -1.31 -2.00
CA ASP A 453 -29.53 -1.79 -0.83
C ASP A 453 -29.10 -3.19 -0.36
N TRP A 454 -28.02 -3.73 -0.89
CA TRP A 454 -27.46 -5.02 -0.48
C TRP A 454 -26.20 -4.85 0.34
N VAL A 455 -26.20 -5.41 1.54
CA VAL A 455 -25.05 -5.53 2.45
C VAL A 455 -24.52 -6.95 2.32
N ALA A 456 -23.27 -7.09 1.85
CA ALA A 456 -22.69 -8.41 1.55
C ALA A 456 -22.47 -9.25 2.81
N THR A 457 -22.06 -8.60 3.89
CA THR A 457 -21.72 -9.24 5.16
C THR A 457 -22.32 -8.42 6.30
N PRO A 458 -23.65 -8.50 6.53
CA PRO A 458 -24.25 -7.76 7.62
C PRO A 458 -23.76 -8.32 8.96
N ARG A 459 -23.17 -7.45 9.79
CA ARG A 459 -22.64 -7.78 11.11
C ARG A 459 -23.16 -6.78 12.14
N HIS A 460 -24.48 -6.56 12.10
CA HIS A 460 -25.18 -5.71 13.06
C HIS A 460 -25.37 -6.42 14.39
N GLY A 461 -25.34 -5.69 15.48
CA GLY A 461 -25.39 -6.26 16.82
C GLY A 461 -24.06 -6.06 17.53
N LYS A 462 -23.53 -7.09 18.17
CA LYS A 462 -22.29 -7.02 18.94
C LYS A 462 -21.20 -7.87 18.28
N PRO A 463 -20.37 -7.32 17.37
CA PRO A 463 -19.31 -8.08 16.71
C PRO A 463 -18.18 -8.44 17.69
N VAL A 464 -17.57 -9.60 17.47
CA VAL A 464 -16.60 -10.21 18.41
C VAL A 464 -15.33 -9.39 18.55
N GLU A 465 -14.72 -8.97 17.42
CA GLU A 465 -13.49 -8.18 17.44
C GLU A 465 -13.72 -6.78 18.01
N ILE A 466 -14.90 -6.20 17.74
CA ILE A 466 -15.26 -4.89 18.28
C ILE A 466 -15.30 -4.92 19.81
N ASN A 467 -15.87 -5.98 20.39
CA ASN A 467 -15.94 -6.13 21.83
C ASN A 467 -14.61 -6.54 22.47
N ALA A 468 -13.74 -7.24 21.74
CA ALA A 468 -12.35 -7.46 22.14
C ALA A 468 -11.54 -6.15 22.15
N LEU A 469 -11.68 -5.30 21.12
CA LEU A 469 -11.05 -3.99 21.05
C LEU A 469 -11.59 -3.03 22.12
N TRP A 470 -12.93 -3.04 22.37
CA TRP A 470 -13.54 -2.24 23.43
C TRP A 470 -12.96 -2.58 24.79
N TYR A 471 -12.82 -3.87 25.12
CA TYR A 471 -12.16 -4.30 26.35
C TYR A 471 -10.74 -3.77 26.45
N ASN A 472 -9.97 -3.85 25.37
CA ASN A 472 -8.61 -3.31 25.30
C ASN A 472 -8.57 -1.78 25.45
N ALA A 473 -9.53 -1.05 24.87
CA ALA A 473 -9.65 0.39 25.04
C ALA A 473 -9.87 0.77 26.52
N LEU A 474 -10.75 0.05 27.22
CA LEU A 474 -11.00 0.28 28.64
C LEU A 474 -9.77 -0.04 29.51
N CYS A 475 -9.05 -1.13 29.23
CA CYS A 475 -7.81 -1.47 29.94
C CYS A 475 -6.71 -0.44 29.68
N THR A 476 -6.60 0.07 28.45
CA THR A 476 -5.67 1.15 28.11
C THR A 476 -6.02 2.42 28.87
N MET A 477 -7.29 2.78 28.96
CA MET A 477 -7.73 3.94 29.74
C MET A 477 -7.45 3.79 31.24
N ASP A 478 -7.69 2.61 31.82
CA ASP A 478 -7.35 2.33 33.24
C ASP A 478 -5.84 2.49 33.49
N MET A 479 -5.01 1.98 32.58
CA MET A 479 -3.56 2.14 32.64
C MET A 479 -3.13 3.64 32.56
N LEU A 480 -3.67 4.40 31.61
CA LEU A 480 -3.35 5.81 31.42
C LEU A 480 -3.83 6.66 32.62
N GLN A 481 -5.04 6.39 33.10
CA GLN A 481 -5.61 7.05 34.26
C GLN A 481 -4.72 6.90 35.50
N ALA A 482 -4.30 5.66 35.79
CA ALA A 482 -3.39 5.38 36.89
C ALA A 482 -2.03 6.10 36.69
N LYS A 483 -1.49 6.12 35.48
CA LYS A 483 -0.23 6.80 35.14
C LYS A 483 -0.32 8.31 35.30
N PHE A 484 -1.47 8.91 35.03
CA PHE A 484 -1.66 10.37 35.12
C PHE A 484 -2.10 10.85 36.50
N GLY A 485 -2.25 9.92 37.48
CA GLY A 485 -2.56 10.23 38.85
C GLY A 485 -4.06 10.48 39.16
N ASP A 486 -4.93 9.96 38.31
CA ASP A 486 -6.36 9.91 38.52
C ASP A 486 -6.74 8.59 39.22
N ASN A 487 -7.53 8.65 40.31
CA ASN A 487 -7.89 7.51 41.15
C ASN A 487 -9.34 7.02 40.91
N ASP A 488 -9.90 7.27 39.73
CA ASP A 488 -11.23 6.79 39.37
C ASP A 488 -11.14 5.33 38.83
N ASP A 489 -11.85 4.39 39.46
CA ASP A 489 -11.89 2.97 39.06
C ASP A 489 -12.94 2.64 37.98
N SER A 490 -13.59 3.64 37.39
CA SER A 490 -14.73 3.43 36.50
C SER A 490 -14.41 2.61 35.25
N TYR A 491 -13.22 2.80 34.66
CA TYR A 491 -12.80 2.01 33.48
C TYR A 491 -12.52 0.55 33.84
N ARG A 492 -11.90 0.29 34.99
CA ARG A 492 -11.63 -1.06 35.50
C ARG A 492 -12.91 -1.80 35.83
N GLN A 493 -13.90 -1.13 36.45
CA GLN A 493 -15.20 -1.70 36.75
C GLN A 493 -15.96 -2.07 35.47
N LEU A 494 -15.94 -1.18 34.48
CA LEU A 494 -16.57 -1.42 33.18
C LEU A 494 -15.86 -2.55 32.42
N ALA A 495 -14.53 -2.59 32.39
CA ALA A 495 -13.76 -3.69 31.80
C ALA A 495 -14.13 -5.04 32.45
N SER A 496 -14.32 -5.09 33.76
CA SER A 496 -14.75 -6.30 34.47
C SER A 496 -16.15 -6.75 34.06
N LEU A 497 -17.09 -5.82 33.86
CA LEU A 497 -18.43 -6.12 33.34
C LEU A 497 -18.33 -6.68 31.91
N VAL A 498 -17.59 -5.99 31.02
CA VAL A 498 -17.37 -6.43 29.63
C VAL A 498 -16.79 -7.85 29.58
N LYS A 499 -15.75 -8.13 30.37
CA LYS A 499 -15.15 -9.46 30.46
C LYS A 499 -16.16 -10.54 30.86
N THR A 500 -17.01 -10.25 31.85
CA THR A 500 -18.02 -11.17 32.32
C THR A 500 -19.08 -11.45 31.24
N SER A 501 -19.57 -10.38 30.61
CA SER A 501 -20.57 -10.46 29.55
C SER A 501 -20.04 -11.16 28.30
N PHE A 502 -18.80 -10.85 27.91
CA PHE A 502 -18.13 -11.46 26.76
C PHE A 502 -18.04 -12.98 26.91
N ASN A 503 -17.50 -13.46 28.03
CA ASN A 503 -17.38 -14.91 28.29
C ASN A 503 -18.72 -15.62 28.34
N LYS A 504 -19.78 -14.96 28.83
CA LYS A 504 -21.12 -15.52 28.92
C LYS A 504 -21.80 -15.60 27.54
N ARG A 505 -21.56 -14.64 26.65
CA ARG A 505 -22.35 -14.48 25.42
C ARG A 505 -21.66 -14.98 24.16
N PHE A 506 -20.33 -14.80 24.04
CA PHE A 506 -19.64 -15.12 22.81
C PHE A 506 -19.20 -16.56 22.67
N TRP A 507 -19.01 -17.30 23.77
CA TRP A 507 -18.56 -18.68 23.66
C TRP A 507 -19.69 -19.62 23.20
N ASN A 508 -19.47 -20.31 22.07
CA ASN A 508 -20.39 -21.30 21.52
C ASN A 508 -19.86 -22.71 21.82
N GLU A 509 -20.52 -23.40 22.76
CA GLU A 509 -20.15 -24.76 23.17
C GLU A 509 -20.30 -25.80 22.05
N ASN A 510 -21.14 -25.52 21.03
CA ASN A 510 -21.38 -26.46 19.93
C ASN A 510 -20.23 -26.46 18.91
N THR A 511 -19.63 -25.28 18.63
CA THR A 511 -18.55 -25.13 17.66
C THR A 511 -17.16 -25.12 18.30
N GLY A 512 -17.08 -24.92 19.62
CA GLY A 512 -15.82 -24.71 20.34
C GLY A 512 -15.09 -23.40 19.93
N CYS A 513 -15.86 -22.43 19.44
CA CYS A 513 -15.39 -21.12 18.95
C CYS A 513 -16.24 -20.00 19.54
N LEU A 514 -15.92 -18.75 19.16
CA LEU A 514 -16.74 -17.60 19.45
C LEU A 514 -17.80 -17.39 18.34
N TYR A 515 -19.00 -16.96 18.72
CA TYR A 515 -19.93 -16.34 17.77
C TYR A 515 -19.26 -15.13 17.12
N ASP A 516 -19.44 -14.95 15.80
CA ASP A 516 -18.94 -13.77 15.08
C ASP A 516 -19.69 -12.50 15.49
N VAL A 517 -21.02 -12.60 15.66
CA VAL A 517 -21.89 -11.55 16.18
C VAL A 517 -22.88 -12.14 17.16
N VAL A 518 -23.00 -11.57 18.37
CA VAL A 518 -24.09 -11.90 19.31
C VAL A 518 -25.20 -10.84 19.17
N ASP A 519 -26.40 -11.17 19.62
CA ASP A 519 -27.74 -10.64 19.36
C ASP A 519 -28.37 -11.16 18.06
N GLU A 520 -27.58 -11.47 17.04
CA GLU A 520 -28.00 -12.23 15.84
C GLU A 520 -27.65 -13.73 15.92
N ASP A 521 -26.87 -14.11 16.95
CA ASP A 521 -26.37 -15.49 17.19
C ASP A 521 -25.67 -16.09 15.94
N ASP A 522 -24.87 -15.25 15.23
CA ASP A 522 -24.09 -15.68 14.06
C ASP A 522 -22.91 -16.56 14.49
N ASP A 523 -23.04 -17.85 14.29
CA ASP A 523 -22.03 -18.87 14.63
C ASP A 523 -21.05 -19.18 13.47
N THR A 524 -21.05 -18.35 12.43
CA THR A 524 -20.17 -18.47 11.28
C THR A 524 -18.71 -18.41 11.70
N ILE A 525 -17.91 -19.38 11.25
CA ILE A 525 -16.47 -19.38 11.52
C ILE A 525 -15.79 -18.35 10.62
N ARG A 526 -15.40 -17.24 11.24
CA ARG A 526 -14.69 -16.12 10.63
C ARG A 526 -13.40 -15.82 11.39
N PRO A 527 -12.43 -15.12 10.79
CA PRO A 527 -11.14 -14.83 11.42
C PRO A 527 -11.21 -13.82 12.56
N ASN A 528 -12.30 -13.07 12.70
CA ASN A 528 -12.46 -11.96 13.64
C ASN A 528 -12.20 -12.34 15.09
N GLN A 529 -12.57 -13.56 15.48
CA GLN A 529 -12.35 -14.11 16.83
C GLN A 529 -10.88 -14.16 17.25
N ILE A 530 -9.92 -14.10 16.30
CA ILE A 530 -8.49 -14.15 16.62
C ILE A 530 -8.05 -12.95 17.48
N TYR A 531 -8.73 -11.81 17.34
CA TYR A 531 -8.43 -10.61 18.10
C TYR A 531 -8.80 -10.75 19.60
N ALA A 532 -9.73 -11.63 19.97
CA ALA A 532 -9.98 -11.95 21.37
C ALA A 532 -8.80 -12.66 22.04
N VAL A 533 -7.87 -13.22 21.25
CA VAL A 533 -6.67 -13.92 21.71
C VAL A 533 -5.40 -13.08 21.54
N SER A 534 -5.25 -12.38 20.41
CA SER A 534 -3.99 -11.71 20.02
C SER A 534 -3.77 -10.34 20.66
N LEU A 535 -4.85 -9.63 21.03
CA LEU A 535 -4.74 -8.29 21.63
C LEU A 535 -4.04 -8.33 23.00
N PRO A 536 -3.42 -7.21 23.44
CA PRO A 536 -2.64 -7.15 24.69
C PRO A 536 -3.40 -7.63 25.95
N PHE A 537 -4.67 -7.25 26.06
CA PHE A 537 -5.53 -7.63 27.18
C PHE A 537 -6.57 -8.62 26.72
N THR A 538 -6.60 -9.84 27.30
CA THR A 538 -7.50 -10.90 26.87
C THR A 538 -8.49 -11.29 27.96
N MET A 539 -9.64 -11.74 27.53
CA MET A 539 -10.78 -12.05 28.41
C MET A 539 -10.95 -13.56 28.67
N LEU A 540 -10.48 -14.40 27.75
CA LEU A 540 -10.70 -15.84 27.72
C LEU A 540 -9.72 -16.61 28.61
N ASP A 541 -10.06 -17.84 28.97
CA ASP A 541 -9.13 -18.81 29.52
C ASP A 541 -8.26 -19.46 28.45
N LYS A 542 -7.18 -20.14 28.88
CA LYS A 542 -6.16 -20.69 27.96
C LYS A 542 -6.70 -21.80 27.04
N GLU A 543 -7.64 -22.59 27.55
CA GLU A 543 -8.26 -23.69 26.79
C GLU A 543 -9.07 -23.14 25.62
N ARG A 544 -9.88 -22.11 25.88
CA ARG A 544 -10.67 -21.42 24.84
C ARG A 544 -9.77 -20.66 23.84
N GLU A 545 -8.74 -19.96 24.33
CA GLU A 545 -7.75 -19.32 23.45
C GLU A 545 -7.11 -20.34 22.50
N LYS A 546 -6.74 -21.52 23.02
CA LYS A 546 -6.12 -22.58 22.20
C LYS A 546 -7.09 -23.14 21.17
N ALA A 547 -8.35 -23.41 21.55
CA ALA A 547 -9.38 -23.91 20.65
C ALA A 547 -9.65 -22.97 19.47
N ILE A 548 -9.71 -21.65 19.74
CA ILE A 548 -9.87 -20.62 18.69
C ILE A 548 -8.70 -20.68 17.71
N VAL A 549 -7.46 -20.69 18.21
CA VAL A 549 -6.28 -20.68 17.33
C VAL A 549 -6.21 -21.95 16.49
N ASP A 550 -6.54 -23.11 17.06
CA ASP A 550 -6.56 -24.39 16.32
C ASP A 550 -7.63 -24.39 15.23
N THR A 551 -8.82 -23.87 15.50
CA THR A 551 -9.89 -23.76 14.49
C THR A 551 -9.51 -22.78 13.37
N VAL A 552 -8.95 -21.61 13.70
CA VAL A 552 -8.52 -20.65 12.70
C VAL A 552 -7.38 -21.24 11.83
N MET A 553 -6.47 -22.00 12.44
CA MET A 553 -5.39 -22.68 11.70
C MET A 553 -5.94 -23.72 10.73
N ASP A 554 -6.91 -24.55 11.17
CA ASP A 554 -7.47 -25.64 10.38
C ASP A 554 -8.37 -25.16 9.24
N LYS A 555 -9.24 -24.17 9.52
CA LYS A 555 -10.28 -23.74 8.59
C LYS A 555 -9.90 -22.55 7.71
N LEU A 556 -9.11 -21.61 8.24
CA LEU A 556 -8.98 -20.30 7.63
C LEU A 556 -7.57 -19.98 7.11
N TYR A 557 -6.51 -20.56 7.66
CA TYR A 557 -5.15 -20.27 7.25
C TYR A 557 -4.84 -20.84 5.86
N VAL A 558 -4.27 -19.98 4.96
CA VAL A 558 -3.88 -20.36 3.58
C VAL A 558 -2.46 -19.93 3.20
N GLY A 559 -1.63 -19.68 4.19
CA GLY A 559 -0.23 -19.25 3.97
C GLY A 559 -0.06 -17.73 3.88
N CYS A 560 -0.64 -17.07 2.89
CA CYS A 560 -0.52 -15.61 2.71
C CYS A 560 -1.59 -14.81 3.46
N GLY A 561 -2.53 -15.45 4.14
CA GLY A 561 -3.64 -14.79 4.84
C GLY A 561 -4.54 -15.76 5.56
N LEU A 562 -5.61 -15.22 6.15
CA LEU A 562 -6.73 -15.99 6.67
C LEU A 562 -7.96 -15.77 5.79
N ARG A 563 -8.65 -16.84 5.42
CA ARG A 563 -9.97 -16.76 4.76
C ARG A 563 -10.93 -15.94 5.60
N SER A 564 -11.70 -15.11 4.96
CA SER A 564 -12.75 -14.30 5.61
C SER A 564 -13.98 -15.12 6.02
N LEU A 565 -14.10 -16.36 5.50
CA LEU A 565 -15.21 -17.28 5.75
C LEU A 565 -14.73 -18.73 5.66
N ASP A 566 -15.27 -19.61 6.51
CA ASP A 566 -15.06 -21.06 6.46
C ASP A 566 -15.44 -21.60 5.06
N PRO A 567 -14.57 -22.40 4.41
CA PRO A 567 -14.84 -22.98 3.10
C PRO A 567 -16.07 -23.93 3.07
N ASP A 568 -16.49 -24.46 4.20
CA ASP A 568 -17.68 -25.30 4.28
C ASP A 568 -19.01 -24.49 4.36
N HIS A 569 -18.93 -23.16 4.45
CA HIS A 569 -20.11 -22.31 4.52
C HIS A 569 -20.79 -22.18 3.15
N LYS A 570 -22.14 -22.17 3.12
CA LYS A 570 -22.93 -22.08 1.87
C LYS A 570 -22.68 -20.85 1.01
N ASP A 571 -22.25 -19.73 1.63
CA ASP A 571 -21.98 -18.45 0.97
C ASP A 571 -20.47 -18.25 0.69
N TYR A 572 -19.68 -19.32 0.68
CA TYR A 572 -18.25 -19.25 0.39
C TYR A 572 -17.97 -18.93 -1.08
N HIS A 573 -17.28 -17.81 -1.33
CA HIS A 573 -16.89 -17.31 -2.63
C HIS A 573 -15.39 -16.98 -2.63
N PRO A 574 -14.51 -17.94 -2.97
CA PRO A 574 -13.08 -17.81 -2.72
C PRO A 574 -12.32 -16.97 -3.76
N ILE A 575 -12.89 -16.71 -4.95
CA ILE A 575 -12.13 -16.13 -6.08
C ILE A 575 -12.56 -14.69 -6.35
N TYR A 576 -11.61 -13.75 -6.25
CA TYR A 576 -11.83 -12.33 -6.47
C TYR A 576 -11.40 -11.90 -7.87
N ILE A 577 -12.27 -12.06 -8.88
CA ILE A 577 -12.02 -11.71 -10.28
C ILE A 577 -13.32 -11.45 -11.03
N GLY A 578 -13.25 -10.73 -12.15
CA GLY A 578 -14.39 -10.46 -13.02
C GLY A 578 -15.16 -9.20 -12.62
N SER A 579 -16.45 -9.14 -12.95
CA SER A 579 -17.28 -7.96 -12.72
C SER A 579 -17.33 -7.52 -11.26
N LEU A 580 -17.60 -6.23 -11.03
CA LEU A 580 -17.68 -5.66 -9.68
C LEU A 580 -18.59 -6.49 -8.76
N SER A 581 -19.76 -6.90 -9.24
CA SER A 581 -20.71 -7.71 -8.45
C SER A 581 -20.09 -9.06 -8.01
N LYS A 582 -19.34 -9.74 -8.88
CA LYS A 582 -18.66 -11.00 -8.52
C LYS A 582 -17.58 -10.74 -7.45
N ARG A 583 -16.82 -9.68 -7.61
CA ARG A 583 -15.77 -9.30 -6.67
C ARG A 583 -16.34 -8.90 -5.31
N ASP A 584 -17.41 -8.12 -5.28
CA ASP A 584 -18.09 -7.71 -4.05
C ASP A 584 -18.68 -8.90 -3.28
N HIS A 585 -19.18 -9.93 -3.97
CA HIS A 585 -19.63 -11.18 -3.32
C HIS A 585 -18.47 -11.96 -2.70
N ALA A 586 -17.28 -11.90 -3.27
CA ALA A 586 -16.12 -12.64 -2.78
C ALA A 586 -15.37 -11.92 -1.67
N TYR A 587 -15.39 -10.58 -1.64
CA TYR A 587 -14.44 -9.75 -0.88
C TYR A 587 -14.36 -10.08 0.61
N HIS A 588 -15.51 -10.33 1.27
CA HIS A 588 -15.56 -10.74 2.68
C HIS A 588 -16.23 -12.12 2.88
N GLN A 589 -16.37 -12.91 1.81
CA GLN A 589 -17.08 -14.19 1.82
C GLN A 589 -16.22 -15.34 1.28
N GLY A 590 -14.92 -15.32 1.55
CA GLY A 590 -14.04 -16.43 1.19
C GLY A 590 -12.63 -16.05 0.81
N THR A 591 -12.39 -14.82 0.31
CA THR A 591 -11.02 -14.32 0.07
C THR A 591 -10.20 -14.36 1.35
N ALA A 592 -8.89 -14.57 1.20
CA ALA A 592 -7.95 -14.52 2.31
C ALA A 592 -7.33 -13.12 2.45
N TRP A 593 -7.17 -12.66 3.68
CA TRP A 593 -6.69 -11.31 4.01
C TRP A 593 -5.33 -11.37 4.69
N GLY A 594 -4.35 -10.65 4.10
CA GLY A 594 -2.96 -10.68 4.55
C GLY A 594 -2.74 -10.08 5.94
N PHE A 595 -3.46 -9.00 6.30
CA PHE A 595 -3.28 -8.34 7.58
C PHE A 595 -3.63 -9.21 8.79
N LEU A 596 -4.56 -10.16 8.63
CA LEU A 596 -4.98 -11.06 9.69
C LEU A 596 -3.87 -12.00 10.16
N LEU A 597 -2.81 -12.20 9.33
CA LEU A 597 -1.64 -12.98 9.73
C LEU A 597 -0.98 -12.42 10.98
N GLY A 598 -0.94 -11.09 11.13
CA GLY A 598 -0.34 -10.47 12.32
C GLY A 598 -0.99 -10.95 13.60
N GLY A 599 -2.31 -10.81 13.69
CA GLY A 599 -3.10 -11.30 14.83
C GLY A 599 -2.99 -12.82 15.02
N PHE A 600 -3.03 -13.57 13.92
CA PHE A 600 -2.93 -15.03 13.96
C PHE A 600 -1.56 -15.51 14.48
N ILE A 601 -0.46 -15.01 13.97
CA ILE A 601 0.89 -15.40 14.42
C ILE A 601 1.11 -15.03 15.88
N SER A 602 0.67 -13.84 16.32
CA SER A 602 0.74 -13.43 17.73
C SER A 602 -0.04 -14.38 18.62
N ALA A 603 -1.28 -14.73 18.24
CA ALA A 603 -2.11 -15.68 18.98
C ALA A 603 -1.49 -17.09 18.98
N TYR A 604 -0.98 -17.56 17.83
CA TYR A 604 -0.31 -18.85 17.71
C TYR A 604 0.89 -18.97 18.66
N VAL A 605 1.77 -17.96 18.68
CA VAL A 605 2.92 -17.92 19.57
C VAL A 605 2.49 -17.87 21.05
N LYS A 606 1.44 -17.09 21.34
CA LYS A 606 0.92 -16.98 22.71
C LYS A 606 0.42 -18.31 23.25
N VAL A 607 -0.46 -19.02 22.52
CA VAL A 607 -1.09 -20.26 23.03
C VAL A 607 -0.13 -21.47 23.04
N ASN A 608 0.88 -21.49 22.17
CA ASN A 608 1.88 -22.54 22.11
C ASN A 608 3.13 -22.23 22.97
N GLY A 609 3.15 -21.07 23.62
CA GLY A 609 4.25 -20.59 24.47
C GLY A 609 5.38 -19.92 23.68
N ARG A 610 5.94 -18.86 24.24
CA ARG A 610 7.04 -18.07 23.64
C ARG A 610 8.37 -18.81 23.78
N THR A 611 8.60 -19.78 22.89
CA THR A 611 9.82 -20.61 22.84
C THR A 611 10.47 -20.55 21.46
N LYS A 612 11.77 -20.91 21.41
CA LYS A 612 12.49 -21.04 20.13
C LYS A 612 11.80 -22.00 19.15
N ALA A 613 11.27 -23.12 19.66
CA ALA A 613 10.57 -24.09 18.82
C ALA A 613 9.30 -23.50 18.21
N THR A 614 8.52 -22.79 19.00
CA THR A 614 7.30 -22.09 18.54
C THR A 614 7.65 -21.02 17.53
N ALA A 615 8.72 -20.23 17.75
CA ALA A 615 9.17 -19.20 16.82
C ALA A 615 9.58 -19.79 15.46
N LEU A 616 10.30 -20.92 15.46
CA LEU A 616 10.67 -21.62 14.22
C LEU A 616 9.46 -22.15 13.46
N CYS A 617 8.39 -22.59 14.16
CA CYS A 617 7.16 -22.97 13.52
C CYS A 617 6.41 -21.75 12.94
N ALA A 618 6.31 -20.67 13.71
CA ALA A 618 5.69 -19.42 13.28
C ALA A 618 6.44 -18.78 12.09
N ASP A 619 7.76 -18.84 12.08
CA ASP A 619 8.61 -18.40 10.97
C ASP A 619 8.29 -19.13 9.67
N LYS A 620 8.12 -20.46 9.73
CA LYS A 620 7.71 -21.29 8.57
C LYS A 620 6.28 -20.96 8.07
N LEU A 621 5.38 -20.56 8.96
CA LEU A 621 4.06 -20.12 8.54
C LEU A 621 4.11 -18.83 7.70
N LEU A 622 5.20 -18.10 7.71
CA LEU A 622 5.42 -16.90 6.90
C LEU A 622 6.19 -17.17 5.60
N ASP A 623 6.61 -18.41 5.31
CA ASP A 623 7.31 -18.76 4.06
C ASP A 623 6.50 -18.41 2.80
N PRO A 624 5.17 -18.66 2.73
CA PRO A 624 4.38 -18.27 1.57
C PRO A 624 4.37 -16.74 1.33
N VAL A 625 4.47 -15.93 2.39
CA VAL A 625 4.62 -14.48 2.26
C VAL A 625 5.98 -14.12 1.66
N ARG A 626 7.07 -14.80 2.07
CA ARG A 626 8.40 -14.60 1.47
C ARG A 626 8.42 -14.89 -0.03
N GLU A 627 7.75 -15.95 -0.44
CA GLU A 627 7.57 -16.30 -1.86
C GLU A 627 6.72 -15.26 -2.60
N HIS A 628 5.67 -14.75 -1.95
CA HIS A 628 4.80 -13.74 -2.51
C HIS A 628 5.53 -12.42 -2.82
N LEU A 629 6.52 -12.01 -2.01
CA LEU A 629 7.34 -10.81 -2.26
C LEU A 629 8.08 -10.84 -3.62
N LEU A 630 8.20 -11.99 -4.27
CA LEU A 630 8.82 -12.15 -5.59
C LEU A 630 7.80 -12.22 -6.74
N ASN A 631 6.52 -12.20 -6.41
CA ASN A 631 5.45 -12.41 -7.39
C ASN A 631 4.58 -11.15 -7.52
N ASN A 632 3.42 -11.01 -7.33
CA ASN A 632 2.51 -9.88 -7.59
C ASN A 632 3.18 -8.49 -7.54
N CYS A 633 3.23 -7.81 -6.40
CA CYS A 633 4.03 -6.60 -6.24
C CYS A 633 5.39 -6.96 -5.63
N ILE A 634 6.45 -6.79 -6.40
CA ILE A 634 7.81 -7.13 -5.96
C ILE A 634 8.17 -6.31 -4.72
N GLY A 635 8.47 -7.03 -3.64
CA GLY A 635 8.85 -6.43 -2.36
C GLY A 635 7.69 -5.94 -1.49
N SER A 636 6.43 -6.16 -1.88
CA SER A 636 5.27 -5.77 -1.07
C SER A 636 4.26 -6.92 -0.92
N ILE A 637 3.19 -6.72 -0.15
CA ILE A 637 2.16 -7.73 0.11
C ILE A 637 0.82 -7.21 -0.36
N CYS A 638 0.10 -8.03 -1.13
CA CYS A 638 -1.24 -7.71 -1.61
C CYS A 638 -2.24 -7.55 -0.45
N GLU A 639 -3.33 -6.89 -0.76
CA GLU A 639 -4.46 -6.70 0.16
C GLU A 639 -5.11 -8.02 0.51
N ILE A 640 -5.52 -8.75 -0.52
CA ILE A 640 -6.24 -10.02 -0.43
C ILE A 640 -5.63 -11.07 -1.35
N PHE A 641 -6.04 -12.32 -1.13
CA PHE A 641 -5.68 -13.47 -1.94
C PHE A 641 -6.92 -14.28 -2.24
N ASP A 642 -6.93 -15.00 -3.37
CA ASP A 642 -7.97 -15.99 -3.60
C ASP A 642 -7.97 -17.01 -2.45
N GLY A 643 -9.15 -17.33 -1.91
CA GLY A 643 -9.29 -18.26 -0.79
C GLY A 643 -8.95 -19.71 -1.14
N ASP A 644 -9.03 -20.08 -2.43
CA ASP A 644 -8.64 -21.37 -2.96
C ASP A 644 -7.30 -21.31 -3.70
N ALA A 645 -6.62 -22.46 -3.75
CA ALA A 645 -5.35 -22.57 -4.45
C ALA A 645 -5.49 -22.19 -5.94
N PRO A 646 -4.49 -21.50 -6.53
CA PRO A 646 -3.13 -21.25 -6.02
C PRO A 646 -2.99 -19.99 -5.13
N HIS A 647 -4.06 -19.43 -4.60
CA HIS A 647 -4.07 -18.25 -3.71
C HIS A 647 -3.44 -17.01 -4.37
N ASN A 648 -3.90 -16.68 -5.58
CA ASN A 648 -3.39 -15.51 -6.31
C ASN A 648 -3.64 -14.22 -5.52
N GLY A 649 -2.65 -13.34 -5.50
CA GLY A 649 -2.80 -12.00 -4.94
C GLY A 649 -3.80 -11.16 -5.73
N ARG A 650 -4.67 -10.43 -5.02
CA ARG A 650 -5.77 -9.61 -5.56
C ARG A 650 -5.86 -8.28 -4.82
N GLY A 651 -6.83 -7.47 -5.24
CA GLY A 651 -7.05 -6.16 -4.63
C GLY A 651 -5.94 -5.17 -4.93
N CYS A 652 -5.60 -4.33 -3.98
CA CYS A 652 -4.40 -3.51 -4.04
C CYS A 652 -3.16 -4.41 -4.09
N TYR A 653 -2.23 -4.12 -5.00
CA TYR A 653 -1.02 -4.93 -5.13
C TYR A 653 -0.02 -4.71 -3.99
N ALA A 654 -0.15 -3.60 -3.27
CA ALA A 654 0.63 -3.27 -2.08
C ALA A 654 -0.29 -2.67 -1.01
N GLN A 655 -0.39 -3.33 0.14
CA GLN A 655 -1.34 -2.94 1.19
C GLN A 655 -0.65 -2.68 2.52
N ALA A 656 -0.94 -1.52 3.12
CA ALA A 656 -0.32 -1.03 4.35
C ALA A 656 -0.49 -2.00 5.52
N TRP A 657 -1.72 -2.44 5.79
CA TRP A 657 -1.97 -3.34 6.92
C TRP A 657 -1.42 -4.75 6.72
N SER A 658 -1.33 -5.24 5.47
CA SER A 658 -0.70 -6.54 5.19
C SER A 658 0.80 -6.50 5.50
N VAL A 659 1.50 -5.46 4.99
CA VAL A 659 2.93 -5.25 5.29
C VAL A 659 3.14 -4.94 6.77
N GLY A 660 2.33 -4.04 7.34
CA GLY A 660 2.45 -3.59 8.72
C GLY A 660 2.28 -4.72 9.73
N GLU A 661 1.22 -5.52 9.60
CA GLU A 661 0.93 -6.60 10.54
C GLU A 661 1.89 -7.78 10.42
N VAL A 662 2.32 -8.13 9.19
CA VAL A 662 3.34 -9.16 9.00
C VAL A 662 4.69 -8.71 9.61
N LEU A 663 5.10 -7.45 9.38
CA LEU A 663 6.33 -6.93 10.00
C LEU A 663 6.21 -6.87 11.53
N ARG A 664 5.07 -6.41 12.05
CA ARG A 664 4.83 -6.34 13.50
C ARG A 664 4.96 -7.72 14.16
N CYS A 665 4.21 -8.71 13.70
CA CYS A 665 4.24 -10.03 14.33
C CYS A 665 5.61 -10.71 14.16
N TYR A 666 6.28 -10.50 13.03
CA TYR A 666 7.64 -10.99 12.84
C TYR A 666 8.61 -10.36 13.81
N CYS A 667 8.58 -9.03 13.96
CA CYS A 667 9.43 -8.25 14.84
C CYS A 667 9.20 -8.56 16.34
N GLU A 668 7.93 -8.70 16.75
CA GLU A 668 7.57 -8.84 18.17
C GLU A 668 7.53 -10.29 18.65
N ASP A 669 7.06 -11.20 17.79
CA ASP A 669 6.70 -12.56 18.20
C ASP A 669 7.59 -13.65 17.63
N VAL A 670 8.35 -13.39 16.57
CA VAL A 670 9.15 -14.40 15.88
C VAL A 670 10.63 -14.10 16.00
N LEU A 671 11.11 -13.02 15.42
CA LEU A 671 12.53 -12.67 15.29
C LEU A 671 13.31 -12.66 16.61
N PRO A 672 12.77 -12.13 17.75
CA PRO A 672 13.51 -12.10 19.02
C PRO A 672 13.83 -13.48 19.60
N MET A 673 13.10 -14.52 19.19
CA MET A 673 13.26 -15.90 19.66
C MET A 673 13.98 -16.80 18.66
N LEU A 674 14.23 -16.33 17.43
CA LEU A 674 15.02 -17.07 16.45
C LEU A 674 16.50 -17.11 16.85
N PRO A 675 17.24 -18.17 16.47
CA PRO A 675 18.69 -18.18 16.63
C PRO A 675 19.27 -16.98 15.88
N GLN A 676 20.02 -16.12 16.57
CA GLN A 676 20.79 -15.10 15.86
C GLN A 676 21.75 -15.84 14.91
N ALA A 677 21.66 -15.51 13.62
CA ALA A 677 22.67 -15.93 12.67
C ALA A 677 24.00 -15.38 13.20
N HIS A 678 24.91 -16.27 13.59
CA HIS A 678 26.26 -15.85 13.92
C HIS A 678 26.83 -15.19 12.67
N SER A 679 27.04 -13.87 12.75
CA SER A 679 27.67 -13.02 11.73
C SER A 679 29.09 -13.49 11.44
#